data_55bbe61d84e9e42231a94c98bc12dc85
#
_entry.id   55bbe61d84e9e42231a94c98bc12dc85
#
_cell.length_a   1.000
_cell.length_b   1.000
_cell.length_c   1.000
_cell.angle_alpha   90.00
_cell.angle_beta   90.00
_cell.angle_gamma   90.00
#
_symmetry.space_group_name_H-M   'P 1'
#
loop_
_entity.id
_entity.type
_entity.pdbx_description
1 polymer ?
#
loop_
_entity_poly.entity_id
_entity_poly.type
_entity_poly.pdbx_seq_one_letter_code
_entity_poly.pdbx_strand_id
1 'polypeptide(L)'
;MSITVSTLGFPRIGPRRELKGALERFWAGKINGQSLLADAAGLRAASWARQRSLGVTHIPSNDFSLYDHVLDTSVMVGAIPEIYGWRGGEVSIDTYFAMARGTRGAGEDHDCAPDGTRKHDFSALEMSKWFDTNYHYMVPELSRGQSFMLASTKPLDEFLEAKSLGFNTRPVLLGPVTYLKLGKSKDEGLDPLSLLPGLIPAYAEILGRLVAAGADWVQIDEPALVLDLNDHARRAFETAYGTLSSAAPSLRLLLTTYFGAVGDNLDTALRLPVAGLHLDLVRAPAQLEDVLAKAPTDRVLSLGVVDGRNIWRADLNAVLDRIEPVVKQRGADKVMLAPSCSLLHVPLDVDLESELDVDLKSWLAFAVQKIRELATLSRALGEGRGAVKDALATSARTVAARNASPKIHDPAVQKRMAAVSPDMARRNEHFEARRRLQRGRLSLPAFPTTTIGSFPQTDEVRKARAAHVKGTLSDSDYNGFLQRETEAAVRWQEQIGIDVLVHGEFERNDMVQYFGEQLAGYAFTKHGWVQSYGSRCVRPPIIFGDVSRPHPMTVEWSAYAQSLTTQPIKGMLTGPVTMLQWSFVRDDLPRSEVCRQIALALRDEVMDLEKAGIRIIQIDEPAFREGLPLRRKDWAEYLLWASRAFRLASTGVQDDTQIHTHMC
;
A
#
# COMPACT_ATOMS: atom_id res chain seq x y z
N MET A 1 -22.50 -22.87 18.85
CA MET A 1 -22.43 -21.38 18.90
C MET A 1 -21.60 -20.92 17.74
N SER A 2 -22.04 -19.93 16.99
CA SER A 2 -21.26 -19.38 15.88
C SER A 2 -20.14 -18.48 16.41
N ILE A 3 -18.95 -18.62 15.85
CA ILE A 3 -17.83 -17.73 16.18
C ILE A 3 -18.00 -16.41 15.42
N THR A 4 -17.73 -15.32 16.10
CA THR A 4 -17.82 -13.97 15.51
C THR A 4 -16.86 -13.84 14.32
N VAL A 5 -17.39 -13.45 13.16
CA VAL A 5 -16.60 -13.04 11.99
C VAL A 5 -16.56 -11.53 11.93
N SER A 6 -15.37 -10.96 11.85
CA SER A 6 -15.20 -9.52 11.74
C SER A 6 -14.24 -9.15 10.60
N THR A 7 -14.39 -7.94 10.08
CA THR A 7 -13.41 -7.29 9.22
C THR A 7 -12.83 -6.08 9.96
N LEU A 8 -11.61 -5.70 9.65
CA LEU A 8 -10.93 -4.55 10.29
C LEU A 8 -11.07 -3.26 9.45
N GLY A 9 -11.60 -3.39 8.27
CA GLY A 9 -11.84 -2.38 7.26
C GLY A 9 -12.02 -3.05 5.91
N PHE A 10 -12.63 -2.35 4.95
CA PHE A 10 -13.03 -2.89 3.66
C PHE A 10 -12.65 -1.95 2.51
N PRO A 11 -12.44 -2.43 1.25
CA PRO A 11 -12.19 -1.57 0.11
C PRO A 11 -13.29 -0.53 -0.10
N ARG A 12 -12.92 0.75 -0.16
CA ARG A 12 -13.84 1.89 -0.20
C ARG A 12 -14.01 2.52 -1.58
N ILE A 13 -13.17 2.14 -2.54
CA ILE A 13 -13.17 2.76 -3.88
C ILE A 13 -14.33 2.34 -4.77
N GLY A 14 -15.07 1.28 -4.40
CA GLY A 14 -16.12 0.67 -5.20
C GLY A 14 -15.60 -0.28 -6.28
N PRO A 15 -16.48 -1.15 -6.87
CA PRO A 15 -16.09 -2.17 -7.86
C PRO A 15 -15.44 -1.61 -9.12
N ARG A 16 -15.80 -0.41 -9.53
CA ARG A 16 -15.32 0.27 -10.74
C ARG A 16 -14.67 1.63 -10.43
N ARG A 17 -14.19 1.81 -9.21
CA ARG A 17 -13.56 3.05 -8.71
C ARG A 17 -14.55 4.22 -8.68
N GLU A 18 -15.78 3.98 -8.24
CA GLU A 18 -16.84 4.97 -8.15
C GLU A 18 -16.43 6.16 -7.27
N LEU A 19 -15.76 5.92 -6.14
CA LEU A 19 -15.23 6.98 -5.28
C LEU A 19 -14.24 7.88 -6.03
N LYS A 20 -13.33 7.28 -6.83
CA LYS A 20 -12.40 8.06 -7.67
C LYS A 20 -13.18 8.99 -8.61
N GLY A 21 -14.17 8.47 -9.29
CA GLY A 21 -15.00 9.25 -10.20
C GLY A 21 -15.76 10.38 -9.51
N ALA A 22 -16.27 10.16 -8.31
CA ALA A 22 -16.97 11.17 -7.51
C ALA A 22 -16.01 12.28 -7.05
N LEU A 23 -14.84 11.93 -6.52
CA LEU A 23 -13.81 12.87 -6.09
C LEU A 23 -13.31 13.76 -7.26
N GLU A 24 -13.03 13.16 -8.41
CA GLU A 24 -12.54 13.90 -9.57
C GLU A 24 -13.60 14.84 -10.16
N ARG A 25 -14.89 14.45 -10.13
CA ARG A 25 -16.01 15.33 -10.49
C ARG A 25 -16.15 16.51 -9.53
N PHE A 26 -15.99 16.26 -8.23
CA PHE A 26 -16.04 17.31 -7.22
C PHE A 26 -14.89 18.31 -7.41
N TRP A 27 -13.65 17.84 -7.55
CA TRP A 27 -12.49 18.71 -7.76
C TRP A 27 -12.52 19.47 -9.09
N ALA A 28 -13.24 18.94 -10.08
CA ALA A 28 -13.48 19.63 -11.35
C ALA A 28 -14.69 20.59 -11.30
N GLY A 29 -15.31 20.79 -10.14
CA GLY A 29 -16.49 21.64 -9.96
C GLY A 29 -17.77 21.11 -10.62
N LYS A 30 -17.81 19.83 -11.06
CA LYS A 30 -18.95 19.23 -11.74
C LYS A 30 -20.05 18.77 -10.78
N ILE A 31 -19.73 18.55 -9.53
CA ILE A 31 -20.67 18.24 -8.44
C ILE A 31 -20.27 19.03 -7.20
N ASN A 32 -21.23 19.33 -6.33
CA ASN A 32 -20.99 19.99 -5.06
C ASN A 32 -20.65 18.98 -3.94
N GLY A 33 -20.27 19.49 -2.76
CA GLY A 33 -19.92 18.66 -1.61
C GLY A 33 -21.04 17.76 -1.14
N GLN A 34 -22.30 18.23 -1.17
CA GLN A 34 -23.47 17.42 -0.78
C GLN A 34 -23.64 16.21 -1.71
N SER A 35 -23.46 16.38 -3.01
CA SER A 35 -23.51 15.27 -3.97
C SER A 35 -22.36 14.27 -3.76
N LEU A 36 -21.14 14.76 -3.45
CA LEU A 36 -20.01 13.88 -3.13
C LEU A 36 -20.28 13.05 -1.86
N LEU A 37 -20.82 13.68 -0.82
CA LEU A 37 -21.19 12.98 0.43
C LEU A 37 -22.31 11.96 0.22
N ALA A 38 -23.27 12.24 -0.65
CA ALA A 38 -24.33 11.30 -1.02
C ALA A 38 -23.78 10.08 -1.79
N ASP A 39 -22.87 10.29 -2.76
CA ASP A 39 -22.17 9.21 -3.45
C ASP A 39 -21.38 8.34 -2.45
N ALA A 40 -20.68 8.97 -1.49
CA ALA A 40 -19.94 8.27 -0.43
C ALA A 40 -20.86 7.44 0.48
N ALA A 41 -22.03 7.99 0.89
CA ALA A 41 -23.04 7.27 1.68
C ALA A 41 -23.56 6.03 0.93
N GLY A 42 -23.83 6.16 -0.37
CA GLY A 42 -24.21 5.03 -1.21
C GLY A 42 -23.15 3.91 -1.24
N LEU A 43 -21.87 4.27 -1.32
CA LEU A 43 -20.77 3.30 -1.29
C LEU A 43 -20.64 2.62 0.08
N ARG A 44 -20.80 3.34 1.20
CA ARG A 44 -20.81 2.77 2.55
C ARG A 44 -21.95 1.77 2.72
N ALA A 45 -23.16 2.17 2.37
CA ALA A 45 -24.34 1.31 2.47
C ALA A 45 -24.18 0.00 1.66
N ALA A 46 -23.66 0.10 0.44
CA ALA A 46 -23.37 -1.06 -0.41
C ALA A 46 -22.27 -1.96 0.21
N SER A 47 -21.26 -1.38 0.82
CA SER A 47 -20.20 -2.10 1.53
C SER A 47 -20.75 -2.88 2.72
N TRP A 48 -21.55 -2.24 3.59
CA TRP A 48 -22.15 -2.89 4.76
C TRP A 48 -23.11 -4.02 4.35
N ALA A 49 -23.95 -3.78 3.35
CA ALA A 49 -24.85 -4.81 2.82
C ALA A 49 -24.09 -6.03 2.28
N ARG A 50 -23.01 -5.80 1.53
CA ARG A 50 -22.16 -6.86 0.99
C ARG A 50 -21.50 -7.67 2.11
N GLN A 51 -20.87 -7.03 3.08
CA GLN A 51 -20.21 -7.70 4.19
C GLN A 51 -21.20 -8.55 4.99
N ARG A 52 -22.40 -8.00 5.30
CA ARG A 52 -23.48 -8.76 5.97
C ARG A 52 -23.90 -9.98 5.16
N SER A 53 -24.10 -9.83 3.86
CA SER A 53 -24.53 -10.95 2.97
C SER A 53 -23.48 -12.06 2.90
N LEU A 54 -22.20 -11.76 3.17
CA LEU A 54 -21.09 -12.71 3.20
C LEU A 54 -20.86 -13.34 4.59
N GLY A 55 -21.66 -12.97 5.61
CA GLY A 55 -21.61 -13.56 6.93
C GLY A 55 -20.74 -12.83 7.95
N VAL A 56 -20.33 -11.58 7.68
CA VAL A 56 -19.66 -10.75 8.68
C VAL A 56 -20.68 -10.33 9.74
N THR A 57 -20.33 -10.57 11.01
CA THR A 57 -21.18 -10.23 12.17
C THR A 57 -20.76 -8.93 12.84
N HIS A 58 -19.47 -8.60 12.84
CA HIS A 58 -18.95 -7.31 13.28
C HIS A 58 -18.39 -6.53 12.08
N ILE A 59 -19.24 -5.73 11.47
CA ILE A 59 -18.91 -4.93 10.29
C ILE A 59 -18.28 -3.59 10.76
N PRO A 60 -17.21 -3.09 10.13
CA PRO A 60 -16.64 -1.80 10.49
C PRO A 60 -17.53 -0.64 10.00
N SER A 61 -17.58 0.45 10.76
CA SER A 61 -17.97 1.78 10.31
C SER A 61 -16.85 2.76 10.63
N ASN A 62 -16.84 3.92 10.01
CA ASN A 62 -15.72 4.88 10.04
C ASN A 62 -14.39 4.34 9.47
N ASP A 63 -14.43 3.23 8.75
CA ASP A 63 -13.30 2.73 7.95
C ASP A 63 -13.27 3.35 6.54
N PHE A 64 -14.29 4.11 6.18
CA PHE A 64 -14.41 4.85 4.93
C PHE A 64 -13.82 6.26 5.07
N SER A 65 -12.97 6.67 4.12
CA SER A 65 -12.40 8.02 4.04
C SER A 65 -12.51 8.56 2.62
N LEU A 66 -12.77 9.85 2.47
CA LEU A 66 -12.70 10.51 1.16
C LEU A 66 -11.25 10.62 0.65
N TYR A 67 -10.29 10.75 1.57
CA TYR A 67 -8.86 10.82 1.22
C TYR A 67 -8.05 9.77 1.97
N ASP A 68 -7.81 9.95 3.29
CA ASP A 68 -7.18 8.95 4.15
C ASP A 68 -7.68 9.05 5.61
N HIS A 69 -7.52 7.97 6.37
CA HIS A 69 -8.05 7.86 7.73
C HIS A 69 -7.22 8.62 8.80
N VAL A 70 -5.97 8.97 8.50
CA VAL A 70 -5.15 9.81 9.40
C VAL A 70 -5.59 11.27 9.27
N LEU A 71 -5.87 11.72 8.04
CA LEU A 71 -6.45 13.03 7.79
C LEU A 71 -7.84 13.15 8.45
N ASP A 72 -8.70 12.12 8.33
CA ASP A 72 -9.99 12.07 9.02
C ASP A 72 -9.81 12.21 10.53
N THR A 73 -8.77 11.59 11.10
CA THR A 73 -8.45 11.70 12.52
C THR A 73 -7.97 13.10 12.88
N SER A 74 -7.11 13.73 12.05
CA SER A 74 -6.68 15.12 12.23
C SER A 74 -7.87 16.07 12.28
N VAL A 75 -8.83 15.88 11.39
CA VAL A 75 -10.09 16.64 11.36
C VAL A 75 -10.93 16.35 12.61
N MET A 76 -11.05 15.07 13.01
CA MET A 76 -11.81 14.69 14.20
C MET A 76 -11.31 15.40 15.45
N VAL A 77 -9.99 15.48 15.63
CA VAL A 77 -9.39 16.06 16.84
C VAL A 77 -9.03 17.55 16.71
N GLY A 78 -9.40 18.20 15.60
CA GLY A 78 -9.13 19.62 15.35
C GLY A 78 -7.64 19.96 15.16
N ALA A 79 -6.82 18.99 14.78
CA ALA A 79 -5.40 19.19 14.48
C ALA A 79 -5.21 19.77 13.07
N ILE A 80 -5.64 21.00 12.87
CA ILE A 80 -5.61 21.70 11.58
C ILE A 80 -4.60 22.83 11.66
N PRO A 81 -3.54 22.82 10.83
CA PRO A 81 -2.56 23.91 10.80
C PRO A 81 -3.19 25.27 10.49
N GLU A 82 -2.68 26.31 11.14
CA GLU A 82 -3.23 27.69 11.03
C GLU A 82 -3.27 28.23 9.60
N ILE A 83 -2.35 27.74 8.73
CA ILE A 83 -2.29 28.17 7.32
C ILE A 83 -3.58 27.91 6.55
N TYR A 84 -4.40 26.90 6.97
CA TYR A 84 -5.68 26.62 6.32
C TYR A 84 -6.85 27.48 6.85
N GLY A 85 -6.60 28.43 7.74
CA GLY A 85 -7.56 29.44 8.18
C GLY A 85 -8.71 28.95 9.05
N TRP A 86 -8.69 27.71 9.51
CA TRP A 86 -9.70 27.17 10.43
C TRP A 86 -9.58 27.82 11.82
N ARG A 87 -10.70 28.26 12.41
CA ARG A 87 -10.76 28.95 13.70
C ARG A 87 -11.69 28.26 14.72
N GLY A 88 -12.03 26.99 14.46
CA GLY A 88 -12.96 26.22 15.29
C GLY A 88 -14.30 25.94 14.60
N GLY A 89 -15.12 25.09 15.22
CA GLY A 89 -16.37 24.63 14.66
C GLY A 89 -16.20 23.46 13.66
N GLU A 90 -17.23 23.25 12.83
CA GLU A 90 -17.20 22.20 11.83
C GLU A 90 -16.13 22.47 10.75
N VAL A 91 -15.37 21.45 10.38
CA VAL A 91 -14.35 21.56 9.33
C VAL A 91 -15.00 21.38 7.98
N SER A 92 -14.89 22.38 7.11
CA SER A 92 -15.46 22.30 5.76
C SER A 92 -14.74 21.26 4.90
N ILE A 93 -15.47 20.72 3.92
CA ILE A 93 -14.91 19.80 2.94
C ILE A 93 -13.79 20.46 2.10
N ASP A 94 -13.85 21.76 1.91
CA ASP A 94 -12.83 22.53 1.19
C ASP A 94 -11.53 22.61 2.03
N THR A 95 -11.64 22.87 3.34
CA THR A 95 -10.49 22.80 4.27
C THR A 95 -9.88 21.39 4.31
N TYR A 96 -10.72 20.36 4.36
CA TYR A 96 -10.28 18.96 4.30
C TYR A 96 -9.42 18.68 3.05
N PHE A 97 -9.91 19.08 1.86
CA PHE A 97 -9.16 18.88 0.63
C PHE A 97 -8.00 19.85 0.43
N ALA A 98 -8.04 21.05 1.02
CA ALA A 98 -6.88 21.95 1.05
C ALA A 98 -5.70 21.31 1.80
N MET A 99 -5.96 20.66 2.95
CA MET A 99 -4.95 19.89 3.68
C MET A 99 -4.39 18.73 2.86
N ALA A 100 -5.24 18.05 2.09
CA ALA A 100 -4.88 16.86 1.32
C ALA A 100 -4.13 17.17 0.01
N ARG A 101 -4.46 18.29 -0.66
CA ARG A 101 -4.03 18.57 -2.04
C ARG A 101 -3.39 19.94 -2.24
N GLY A 102 -3.46 20.79 -1.23
CA GLY A 102 -3.20 22.21 -1.39
C GLY A 102 -4.30 22.92 -2.20
N THR A 103 -4.20 24.22 -2.24
CA THR A 103 -4.97 25.07 -3.15
C THR A 103 -3.99 25.75 -4.07
N ARG A 104 -4.10 25.55 -5.39
CA ARG A 104 -3.46 26.41 -6.37
C ARG A 104 -4.44 27.53 -6.67
N GLY A 105 -4.00 28.78 -6.65
CA GLY A 105 -4.75 29.87 -7.22
C GLY A 105 -5.15 29.48 -8.63
N ALA A 106 -6.42 29.60 -8.97
CA ALA A 106 -6.86 29.46 -10.36
C ALA A 106 -6.01 30.41 -11.20
N GLY A 107 -5.30 29.89 -12.22
CA GLY A 107 -4.45 30.69 -13.07
C GLY A 107 -5.26 31.86 -13.68
N GLU A 108 -4.65 33.02 -13.68
CA GLU A 108 -4.89 34.22 -14.53
C GLU A 108 -6.34 34.68 -14.81
N ASP A 109 -7.34 34.40 -13.98
CA ASP A 109 -8.60 35.12 -14.03
C ASP A 109 -8.91 35.76 -12.68
N HIS A 110 -9.03 37.08 -12.72
CA HIS A 110 -9.23 38.01 -11.61
C HIS A 110 -10.50 37.72 -10.81
N ASP A 111 -10.42 36.85 -9.83
CA ASP A 111 -11.40 36.79 -8.75
C ASP A 111 -10.70 37.11 -7.40
N CYS A 112 -10.52 38.41 -7.18
CA CYS A 112 -10.37 38.94 -5.84
C CYS A 112 -11.71 38.74 -5.12
N ALA A 113 -11.68 38.15 -3.90
CA ALA A 113 -12.83 38.25 -3.02
C ALA A 113 -13.22 39.74 -2.87
N PRO A 114 -14.50 40.07 -2.60
CA PRO A 114 -14.98 41.44 -2.49
C PRO A 114 -14.22 42.29 -1.46
N ASP A 115 -13.45 41.67 -0.57
CA ASP A 115 -12.62 42.28 0.48
C ASP A 115 -11.16 42.53 0.05
N GLY A 116 -10.77 42.19 -1.19
CA GLY A 116 -9.41 42.40 -1.69
C GLY A 116 -8.36 41.39 -1.18
N THR A 117 -8.78 40.34 -0.49
CA THR A 117 -7.85 39.29 -0.05
C THR A 117 -7.53 38.36 -1.20
N ARG A 118 -6.23 38.15 -1.50
CA ARG A 118 -5.78 37.10 -2.43
C ARG A 118 -6.15 35.75 -1.82
N LYS A 119 -6.76 34.86 -2.58
CA LYS A 119 -6.83 33.44 -2.23
C LYS A 119 -5.40 32.95 -2.04
N HIS A 120 -5.00 32.68 -0.81
CA HIS A 120 -3.65 32.20 -0.51
C HIS A 120 -3.47 30.81 -1.14
N ASP A 121 -2.36 30.62 -1.84
CA ASP A 121 -1.90 29.30 -2.24
C ASP A 121 -1.44 28.55 -1.00
N PHE A 122 -2.16 27.50 -0.64
CA PHE A 122 -1.77 26.62 0.45
C PHE A 122 -1.09 25.38 -0.14
N SER A 123 0.08 25.01 0.43
CA SER A 123 0.68 23.71 0.16
C SER A 123 -0.13 22.60 0.85
N ALA A 124 -0.21 21.41 0.23
CA ALA A 124 -0.72 20.22 0.91
C ALA A 124 0.17 19.86 2.10
N LEU A 125 -0.39 19.12 3.07
CA LEU A 125 0.40 18.43 4.08
C LEU A 125 1.38 17.45 3.44
N GLU A 126 2.45 17.12 4.14
CA GLU A 126 3.37 16.06 3.70
C GLU A 126 2.62 14.73 3.62
N MET A 127 2.95 13.92 2.62
CA MET A 127 2.39 12.59 2.45
C MET A 127 3.44 11.52 2.77
N SER A 128 3.05 10.49 3.52
CA SER A 128 3.92 9.36 3.87
C SER A 128 3.20 8.04 3.71
N LYS A 129 3.94 6.95 3.64
CA LYS A 129 3.36 5.60 3.56
C LYS A 129 2.81 5.14 4.90
N TRP A 130 1.66 4.48 4.84
CA TRP A 130 1.06 3.76 5.95
C TRP A 130 1.84 2.49 6.23
N PHE A 131 2.78 2.58 7.17
CA PHE A 131 3.73 1.51 7.52
C PHE A 131 4.47 0.98 6.27
N ASP A 132 4.50 -0.31 6.06
CA ASP A 132 5.13 -0.96 4.90
C ASP A 132 4.15 -1.23 3.73
N THR A 133 3.04 -0.49 3.67
CA THR A 133 2.01 -0.62 2.63
C THR A 133 2.21 0.37 1.48
N ASN A 134 1.47 0.18 0.38
CA ASN A 134 1.37 1.17 -0.69
C ASN A 134 0.25 2.20 -0.45
N TYR A 135 -0.45 2.13 0.69
CA TYR A 135 -1.39 3.15 1.12
C TYR A 135 -0.63 4.33 1.74
N HIS A 136 -1.06 5.54 1.45
CA HIS A 136 -0.43 6.77 1.94
C HIS A 136 -1.42 7.56 2.80
N TYR A 137 -0.87 8.34 3.71
CA TYR A 137 -1.62 9.23 4.58
C TYR A 137 -1.00 10.64 4.60
N MET A 138 -1.82 11.63 4.89
CA MET A 138 -1.38 13.00 5.14
C MET A 138 -0.80 13.10 6.56
N VAL A 139 0.47 13.50 6.65
CA VAL A 139 1.20 13.54 7.92
C VAL A 139 0.66 14.67 8.78
N PRO A 140 0.16 14.39 10.01
CA PRO A 140 -0.25 15.43 10.93
C PRO A 140 0.91 16.38 11.28
N GLU A 141 0.74 17.67 11.08
CA GLU A 141 1.68 18.70 11.55
C GLU A 141 1.31 19.09 12.97
N LEU A 142 2.22 18.85 13.90
CA LEU A 142 2.01 19.09 15.33
C LEU A 142 2.93 20.19 15.83
N SER A 143 2.42 21.04 16.72
CA SER A 143 3.16 22.17 17.28
C SER A 143 3.10 22.20 18.79
N ARG A 144 4.07 22.88 19.41
CA ARG A 144 4.08 23.13 20.85
C ARG A 144 2.85 23.93 21.25
N GLY A 145 2.14 23.45 22.25
CA GLY A 145 0.90 24.10 22.69
C GLY A 145 -0.32 23.79 21.80
N GLN A 146 -0.21 22.82 20.90
CA GLN A 146 -1.35 22.33 20.08
C GLN A 146 -2.55 22.06 20.98
N SER A 147 -3.67 22.71 20.69
CA SER A 147 -4.96 22.39 21.31
C SER A 147 -5.68 21.33 20.46
N PHE A 148 -6.37 20.44 21.14
CA PHE A 148 -7.24 19.44 20.52
C PHE A 148 -8.65 19.58 21.05
N MET A 149 -9.63 19.35 20.18
CA MET A 149 -11.05 19.32 20.52
C MET A 149 -11.76 18.35 19.57
N LEU A 150 -12.93 17.86 19.94
CA LEU A 150 -13.75 17.09 19.02
C LEU A 150 -14.37 18.05 17.97
N ALA A 151 -13.72 18.15 16.80
CA ALA A 151 -14.12 19.05 15.71
C ALA A 151 -14.92 18.33 14.61
N SER A 152 -15.01 17.00 14.65
CA SER A 152 -15.85 16.23 13.73
C SER A 152 -16.46 15.01 14.42
N THR A 153 -17.73 14.78 14.20
CA THR A 153 -18.50 13.64 14.70
C THR A 153 -18.61 12.50 13.70
N LYS A 154 -17.84 12.53 12.60
CA LYS A 154 -17.88 11.51 11.54
C LYS A 154 -17.96 10.06 12.05
N PRO A 155 -17.18 9.61 13.08
CA PRO A 155 -17.30 8.25 13.60
C PRO A 155 -18.70 7.94 14.17
N LEU A 156 -19.34 8.90 14.81
CA LEU A 156 -20.70 8.78 15.33
C LEU A 156 -21.71 8.81 14.19
N ASP A 157 -21.54 9.72 13.24
CA ASP A 157 -22.49 9.93 12.13
C ASP A 157 -22.56 8.69 11.25
N GLU A 158 -21.42 8.09 10.88
CA GLU A 158 -21.39 6.84 10.11
C GLU A 158 -21.91 5.63 10.91
N PHE A 159 -21.71 5.61 12.23
CA PHE A 159 -22.31 4.59 13.09
C PHE A 159 -23.84 4.70 13.11
N LEU A 160 -24.39 5.91 13.26
CA LEU A 160 -25.83 6.18 13.23
C LEU A 160 -26.42 5.94 11.85
N GLU A 161 -25.72 6.31 10.78
CA GLU A 161 -26.10 5.99 9.39
C GLU A 161 -26.26 4.49 9.21
N ALA A 162 -25.26 3.70 9.59
CA ALA A 162 -25.31 2.25 9.50
C ALA A 162 -26.46 1.67 10.34
N LYS A 163 -26.67 2.17 11.55
CA LYS A 163 -27.73 1.75 12.46
C LYS A 163 -29.13 2.04 11.88
N SER A 164 -29.30 3.20 11.24
CA SER A 164 -30.58 3.57 10.59
C SER A 164 -30.93 2.65 9.43
N LEU A 165 -29.91 2.08 8.77
CA LEU A 165 -30.05 1.09 7.69
C LEU A 165 -30.16 -0.36 8.20
N GLY A 166 -30.20 -0.55 9.53
CA GLY A 166 -30.35 -1.86 10.17
C GLY A 166 -29.06 -2.68 10.23
N PHE A 167 -27.87 -2.03 10.13
CA PHE A 167 -26.58 -2.67 10.30
C PHE A 167 -26.07 -2.48 11.74
N ASN A 168 -25.58 -3.56 12.34
CA ASN A 168 -24.82 -3.50 13.58
C ASN A 168 -23.33 -3.38 13.22
N THR A 169 -22.77 -2.18 13.41
CA THR A 169 -21.39 -1.91 13.07
C THR A 169 -20.54 -1.67 14.31
N ARG A 170 -19.22 -1.83 14.12
CA ARG A 170 -18.19 -1.51 15.10
C ARG A 170 -17.41 -0.32 14.55
N PRO A 171 -17.55 0.89 15.15
CA PRO A 171 -16.76 2.05 14.75
C PRO A 171 -15.25 1.78 14.86
N VAL A 172 -14.49 2.24 13.88
CA VAL A 172 -13.02 2.15 13.82
C VAL A 172 -12.43 3.51 14.08
N LEU A 173 -11.52 3.62 15.03
CA LEU A 173 -10.74 4.82 15.32
C LEU A 173 -9.26 4.51 15.15
N LEU A 174 -8.52 5.44 14.59
CA LEU A 174 -7.05 5.38 14.71
C LEU A 174 -6.68 5.68 16.16
N GLY A 175 -5.79 4.87 16.74
CA GLY A 175 -5.40 5.01 18.13
C GLY A 175 -4.57 6.27 18.39
N PRO A 176 -4.73 6.91 19.55
CA PRO A 176 -4.11 8.21 19.86
C PRO A 176 -2.57 8.13 19.87
N VAL A 177 -2.00 7.00 20.29
CA VAL A 177 -0.55 6.84 20.34
C VAL A 177 0.02 6.64 18.93
N THR A 178 -0.62 5.82 18.10
CA THR A 178 -0.24 5.69 16.68
C THR A 178 -0.39 7.02 15.97
N TYR A 179 -1.50 7.75 16.16
CA TYR A 179 -1.71 9.06 15.55
C TYR A 179 -0.56 10.04 15.83
N LEU A 180 -0.18 10.20 17.11
CA LEU A 180 0.91 11.10 17.49
C LEU A 180 2.27 10.62 16.94
N LYS A 181 2.52 9.32 16.91
CA LYS A 181 3.75 8.76 16.36
C LYS A 181 3.88 8.91 14.84
N LEU A 182 2.78 9.04 14.13
CA LEU A 182 2.75 9.32 12.69
C LEU A 182 2.91 10.81 12.38
N GLY A 183 2.60 11.67 13.33
CA GLY A 183 2.74 13.12 13.22
C GLY A 183 4.20 13.57 13.22
N LYS A 184 4.44 14.70 12.61
CA LYS A 184 5.73 15.42 12.63
C LYS A 184 5.56 16.77 13.29
N SER A 185 6.57 17.18 14.04
CA SER A 185 6.65 18.53 14.58
C SER A 185 7.55 19.39 13.73
N LYS A 186 7.14 20.63 13.49
CA LYS A 186 8.00 21.72 12.98
C LYS A 186 8.78 22.42 14.08
N ASP A 187 8.42 22.20 15.34
CA ASP A 187 9.12 22.75 16.50
C ASP A 187 10.28 21.84 16.90
N GLU A 188 11.47 22.41 16.93
CA GLU A 188 12.68 21.67 17.29
C GLU A 188 12.55 21.07 18.69
N GLY A 189 12.87 19.77 18.81
CA GLY A 189 12.89 19.04 20.08
C GLY A 189 11.52 18.71 20.67
N LEU A 190 10.41 18.98 19.98
CA LEU A 190 9.08 18.52 20.43
C LEU A 190 8.94 17.01 20.16
N ASP A 191 8.72 16.24 21.24
CA ASP A 191 8.22 14.86 21.09
C ASP A 191 6.69 14.90 20.93
N PRO A 192 6.12 14.44 19.79
CA PRO A 192 4.67 14.41 19.60
C PRO A 192 3.90 13.69 20.70
N LEU A 193 4.48 12.68 21.35
CA LEU A 193 3.83 11.97 22.46
C LEU A 193 3.61 12.84 23.70
N SER A 194 4.34 13.97 23.85
CA SER A 194 4.10 14.93 24.93
C SER A 194 2.74 15.63 24.82
N LEU A 195 2.10 15.60 23.64
CA LEU A 195 0.77 16.17 23.37
C LEU A 195 -0.38 15.24 23.78
N LEU A 196 -0.09 14.01 24.16
CA LEU A 196 -1.10 13.00 24.48
C LEU A 196 -2.12 13.43 25.54
N PRO A 197 -1.73 14.11 26.64
CA PRO A 197 -2.70 14.57 27.64
C PRO A 197 -3.75 15.54 27.08
N GLY A 198 -3.37 16.38 26.10
CA GLY A 198 -4.29 17.29 25.42
C GLY A 198 -5.19 16.59 24.40
N LEU A 199 -4.71 15.49 23.79
CA LEU A 199 -5.44 14.73 22.77
C LEU A 199 -6.53 13.82 23.35
N ILE A 200 -6.27 13.16 24.48
CA ILE A 200 -7.15 12.17 25.10
C ILE A 200 -8.59 12.67 25.33
N PRO A 201 -8.84 13.93 25.79
CA PRO A 201 -10.21 14.42 25.99
C PRO A 201 -11.09 14.33 24.73
N ALA A 202 -10.55 14.63 23.55
CA ALA A 202 -11.31 14.51 22.31
C ALA A 202 -11.71 13.05 22.01
N TYR A 203 -10.80 12.10 22.28
CA TYR A 203 -11.13 10.66 22.17
C TYR A 203 -12.14 10.21 23.23
N ALA A 204 -12.01 10.65 24.47
CA ALA A 204 -12.97 10.33 25.53
C ALA A 204 -14.37 10.85 25.18
N GLU A 205 -14.47 12.05 24.60
CA GLU A 205 -15.74 12.64 24.19
C GLU A 205 -16.39 11.82 23.07
N ILE A 206 -15.67 11.45 21.99
CA ILE A 206 -16.26 10.66 20.91
C ILE A 206 -16.67 9.26 21.40
N LEU A 207 -15.89 8.61 22.28
CA LEU A 207 -16.28 7.34 22.88
C LEU A 207 -17.55 7.47 23.73
N GLY A 208 -17.66 8.53 24.53
CA GLY A 208 -18.88 8.81 25.30
C GLY A 208 -20.12 9.01 24.41
N ARG A 209 -19.98 9.72 23.30
CA ARG A 209 -21.05 9.89 22.31
C ARG A 209 -21.45 8.59 21.63
N LEU A 210 -20.48 7.72 21.32
CA LEU A 210 -20.73 6.37 20.76
C LEU A 210 -21.46 5.47 21.76
N VAL A 211 -21.10 5.53 23.06
CA VAL A 211 -21.83 4.83 24.13
C VAL A 211 -23.29 5.31 24.18
N ALA A 212 -23.51 6.63 24.20
CA ALA A 212 -24.85 7.21 24.21
C ALA A 212 -25.69 6.81 22.99
N ALA A 213 -25.05 6.59 21.83
CA ALA A 213 -25.68 6.08 20.60
C ALA A 213 -25.94 4.56 20.61
N GLY A 214 -25.40 3.84 21.63
CA GLY A 214 -25.59 2.42 21.82
C GLY A 214 -24.55 1.55 21.09
N ALA A 215 -23.34 2.05 20.89
CA ALA A 215 -22.22 1.23 20.43
C ALA A 215 -21.82 0.25 21.56
N ASP A 216 -21.61 -1.02 21.17
CA ASP A 216 -21.20 -2.09 22.07
C ASP A 216 -19.66 -2.33 21.99
N TRP A 217 -19.11 -2.27 20.78
CA TRP A 217 -17.69 -2.37 20.50
C TRP A 217 -17.18 -1.15 19.74
N VAL A 218 -15.95 -0.74 20.04
CA VAL A 218 -15.15 0.15 19.21
C VAL A 218 -13.80 -0.50 18.94
N GLN A 219 -13.38 -0.50 17.68
CA GLN A 219 -12.04 -0.89 17.27
C GLN A 219 -11.12 0.32 17.36
N ILE A 220 -9.96 0.15 18.01
CA ILE A 220 -8.93 1.19 18.05
C ILE A 220 -7.65 0.60 17.42
N ASP A 221 -7.26 1.16 16.29
CA ASP A 221 -6.13 0.70 15.50
C ASP A 221 -4.82 1.30 16.03
N GLU A 222 -3.97 0.44 16.61
CA GLU A 222 -2.66 0.80 17.15
C GLU A 222 -1.53 -0.03 16.52
N PRO A 223 -1.35 0.05 15.19
CA PRO A 223 -0.25 -0.66 14.54
C PRO A 223 1.14 -0.20 15.01
N ALA A 224 1.28 0.94 15.67
CA ALA A 224 2.54 1.34 16.28
C ALA A 224 3.06 0.32 17.31
N LEU A 225 2.20 -0.55 17.86
CA LEU A 225 2.61 -1.63 18.77
C LEU A 225 3.51 -2.68 18.12
N VAL A 226 3.57 -2.77 16.78
CA VAL A 226 4.50 -3.67 16.09
C VAL A 226 5.87 -3.03 15.81
N LEU A 227 6.05 -1.75 16.14
CA LEU A 227 7.31 -1.02 15.98
C LEU A 227 8.25 -1.21 17.19
N ASP A 228 9.49 -0.75 17.05
CA ASP A 228 10.40 -0.60 18.18
C ASP A 228 9.94 0.58 19.05
N LEU A 229 9.47 0.28 20.25
CA LEU A 229 8.99 1.26 21.21
C LEU A 229 9.99 1.43 22.36
N ASN A 230 10.24 2.68 22.73
CA ASN A 230 10.93 3.00 23.98
C ASN A 230 9.94 3.00 25.16
N ASP A 231 10.44 3.10 26.37
CA ASP A 231 9.60 3.08 27.59
C ASP A 231 8.66 4.29 27.69
N HIS A 232 9.01 5.43 27.10
CA HIS A 232 8.12 6.59 27.04
C HIS A 232 6.87 6.26 26.20
N ALA A 233 7.05 5.68 25.03
CA ALA A 233 5.94 5.26 24.17
C ALA A 233 5.08 4.15 24.82
N ARG A 234 5.70 3.19 25.52
CA ARG A 234 4.95 2.15 26.26
C ARG A 234 4.08 2.76 27.35
N ARG A 235 4.62 3.71 28.15
CA ARG A 235 3.83 4.45 29.17
C ARG A 235 2.72 5.30 28.53
N ALA A 236 2.94 5.86 27.33
CA ALA A 236 1.91 6.59 26.62
C ALA A 236 0.68 5.70 26.31
N PHE A 237 0.88 4.44 25.91
CA PHE A 237 -0.21 3.47 25.76
C PHE A 237 -0.94 3.23 27.09
N GLU A 238 -0.22 2.96 28.17
CA GLU A 238 -0.81 2.71 29.48
C GLU A 238 -1.66 3.91 29.96
N THR A 239 -1.15 5.13 29.82
CA THR A 239 -1.86 6.37 30.17
C THR A 239 -3.11 6.56 29.30
N ALA A 240 -2.97 6.43 27.97
CA ALA A 240 -4.09 6.61 27.06
C ALA A 240 -5.24 5.65 27.36
N TYR A 241 -4.94 4.36 27.38
CA TYR A 241 -5.97 3.33 27.53
C TYR A 241 -6.56 3.27 28.94
N GLY A 242 -5.77 3.58 29.98
CA GLY A 242 -6.30 3.77 31.34
C GLY A 242 -7.36 4.87 31.41
N THR A 243 -7.12 5.99 30.75
CA THR A 243 -8.08 7.10 30.71
C THR A 243 -9.29 6.79 29.84
N LEU A 244 -9.09 6.26 28.63
CA LEU A 244 -10.17 5.96 27.70
C LEU A 244 -11.13 4.88 28.24
N SER A 245 -10.60 3.82 28.84
CA SER A 245 -11.41 2.79 29.47
C SER A 245 -12.23 3.34 30.65
N SER A 246 -11.63 4.24 31.43
CA SER A 246 -12.35 4.90 32.56
C SER A 246 -13.43 5.86 32.08
N ALA A 247 -13.21 6.55 30.96
CA ALA A 247 -14.18 7.49 30.37
C ALA A 247 -15.40 6.78 29.75
N ALA A 248 -15.25 5.53 29.28
CA ALA A 248 -16.31 4.77 28.63
C ALA A 248 -16.35 3.31 29.17
N PRO A 249 -16.67 3.07 30.44
CA PRO A 249 -16.51 1.76 31.10
C PRO A 249 -17.47 0.69 30.58
N SER A 250 -18.57 1.06 29.96
CA SER A 250 -19.52 0.12 29.33
C SER A 250 -19.13 -0.28 27.90
N LEU A 251 -18.18 0.41 27.27
CA LEU A 251 -17.78 0.19 25.91
C LEU A 251 -16.66 -0.86 25.84
N ARG A 252 -16.85 -1.87 25.01
CA ARG A 252 -15.82 -2.87 24.76
C ARG A 252 -14.82 -2.36 23.71
N LEU A 253 -13.58 -2.12 24.11
CA LEU A 253 -12.51 -1.69 23.22
C LEU A 253 -11.80 -2.90 22.64
N LEU A 254 -11.67 -2.97 21.31
CA LEU A 254 -10.82 -3.90 20.59
C LEU A 254 -9.53 -3.19 20.21
N LEU A 255 -8.44 -3.46 20.93
CA LEU A 255 -7.10 -3.02 20.55
C LEU A 255 -6.66 -3.81 19.32
N THR A 256 -6.36 -3.12 18.21
CA THR A 256 -6.09 -3.77 16.95
C THR A 256 -4.66 -3.50 16.50
N THR A 257 -3.85 -4.57 16.41
CA THR A 257 -2.47 -4.53 15.94
C THR A 257 -2.34 -5.34 14.65
N TYR A 258 -1.53 -4.87 13.72
CA TYR A 258 -1.33 -5.58 12.45
C TYR A 258 0.00 -5.19 11.80
N PHE A 259 0.37 -5.89 10.71
CA PHE A 259 1.60 -5.79 9.92
C PHE A 259 2.83 -6.44 10.54
N GLY A 260 2.68 -7.17 11.64
CA GLY A 260 3.78 -7.89 12.27
C GLY A 260 3.49 -8.38 13.67
N ALA A 261 4.52 -8.90 14.32
CA ALA A 261 4.46 -9.31 15.71
C ALA A 261 4.44 -8.11 16.66
N VAL A 262 3.65 -8.20 17.72
CA VAL A 262 3.71 -7.25 18.83
C VAL A 262 5.08 -7.35 19.55
N GLY A 263 5.66 -8.56 19.61
CA GLY A 263 7.03 -8.80 20.09
C GLY A 263 7.26 -8.26 21.49
N ASP A 264 8.32 -7.45 21.66
CA ASP A 264 8.71 -6.88 22.97
C ASP A 264 7.65 -5.95 23.60
N ASN A 265 6.62 -5.57 22.84
CA ASN A 265 5.53 -4.74 23.33
C ASN A 265 4.34 -5.59 23.82
N LEU A 266 4.43 -6.93 23.78
CA LEU A 266 3.32 -7.83 24.14
C LEU A 266 2.85 -7.60 25.58
N ASP A 267 3.76 -7.52 26.54
CA ASP A 267 3.39 -7.30 27.94
C ASP A 267 2.70 -5.95 28.15
N THR A 268 3.10 -4.90 27.38
CA THR A 268 2.38 -3.62 27.38
C THR A 268 0.98 -3.80 26.82
N ALA A 269 0.82 -4.41 25.63
CA ALA A 269 -0.50 -4.62 25.02
C ALA A 269 -1.46 -5.45 25.93
N LEU A 270 -0.93 -6.45 26.62
CA LEU A 270 -1.72 -7.29 27.52
C LEU A 270 -2.13 -6.60 28.84
N ARG A 271 -1.37 -5.61 29.31
CA ARG A 271 -1.75 -4.81 30.50
C ARG A 271 -2.80 -3.76 30.23
N LEU A 272 -3.02 -3.36 28.96
CA LEU A 272 -4.01 -2.34 28.64
C LEU A 272 -5.43 -2.79 29.02
N PRO A 273 -6.26 -1.93 29.64
CA PRO A 273 -7.63 -2.28 30.06
C PRO A 273 -8.58 -2.27 28.86
N VAL A 274 -8.46 -3.25 27.98
CA VAL A 274 -9.28 -3.41 26.77
C VAL A 274 -10.00 -4.76 26.80
N ALA A 275 -11.16 -4.86 26.18
CA ALA A 275 -11.97 -6.07 26.16
C ALA A 275 -11.44 -7.12 25.15
N GLY A 276 -10.77 -6.66 24.09
CA GLY A 276 -10.24 -7.53 23.05
C GLY A 276 -8.88 -7.09 22.52
N LEU A 277 -8.13 -8.05 21.98
CA LEU A 277 -6.85 -7.83 21.29
C LEU A 277 -6.88 -8.55 19.95
N HIS A 278 -6.61 -7.82 18.87
CA HIS A 278 -6.41 -8.38 17.53
C HIS A 278 -4.93 -8.63 17.26
N LEU A 279 -4.63 -9.77 16.62
CA LEU A 279 -3.29 -10.24 16.30
C LEU A 279 -3.18 -10.62 14.83
N ASP A 280 -2.13 -10.16 14.16
CA ASP A 280 -1.76 -10.61 12.80
C ASP A 280 -1.06 -11.98 12.91
N LEU A 281 -1.80 -13.05 12.61
CA LEU A 281 -1.29 -14.42 12.63
C LEU A 281 -0.87 -14.94 11.24
N VAL A 282 -0.87 -14.06 10.24
CA VAL A 282 -0.33 -14.36 8.92
C VAL A 282 1.16 -13.98 8.88
N ARG A 283 1.49 -12.74 9.24
CA ARG A 283 2.89 -12.29 9.28
C ARG A 283 3.67 -12.78 10.49
N ALA A 284 2.97 -13.00 11.59
CA ALA A 284 3.59 -13.42 12.86
C ALA A 284 2.81 -14.56 13.52
N PRO A 285 2.73 -15.75 12.91
CA PRO A 285 1.95 -16.87 13.45
C PRO A 285 2.48 -17.39 14.80
N ALA A 286 3.78 -17.30 15.02
CA ALA A 286 4.41 -17.78 16.25
C ALA A 286 4.01 -16.99 17.51
N GLN A 287 3.55 -15.72 17.38
CA GLN A 287 3.15 -14.93 18.55
C GLN A 287 1.91 -15.48 19.25
N LEU A 288 1.15 -16.38 18.62
CA LEU A 288 -0.06 -16.95 19.20
C LEU A 288 0.21 -17.72 20.48
N GLU A 289 1.29 -18.50 20.54
CA GLU A 289 1.68 -19.29 21.71
C GLU A 289 1.98 -18.39 22.91
N ASP A 290 2.78 -17.34 22.71
CA ASP A 290 3.12 -16.36 23.75
C ASP A 290 1.88 -15.63 24.27
N VAL A 291 0.97 -15.27 23.36
CA VAL A 291 -0.30 -14.60 23.73
C VAL A 291 -1.19 -15.54 24.53
N LEU A 292 -1.33 -16.81 24.12
CA LEU A 292 -2.16 -17.79 24.84
C LEU A 292 -1.61 -18.07 26.24
N ALA A 293 -0.29 -18.07 26.41
CA ALA A 293 0.35 -18.27 27.70
C ALA A 293 0.16 -17.10 28.68
N LYS A 294 0.03 -15.85 28.18
CA LYS A 294 0.06 -14.64 29.00
C LYS A 294 -1.27 -13.87 29.05
N ALA A 295 -2.12 -14.00 28.02
CA ALA A 295 -3.35 -13.21 27.93
C ALA A 295 -4.39 -13.64 28.99
N PRO A 296 -5.04 -12.67 29.66
CA PRO A 296 -6.15 -12.96 30.58
C PRO A 296 -7.23 -13.84 29.90
N THR A 297 -7.81 -14.77 30.65
CA THR A 297 -8.77 -15.76 30.12
C THR A 297 -10.08 -15.13 29.66
N ASP A 298 -10.46 -14.01 30.24
CA ASP A 298 -11.66 -13.23 29.89
C ASP A 298 -11.47 -12.33 28.67
N ARG A 299 -10.20 -12.06 28.26
CA ARG A 299 -9.87 -11.26 27.09
C ARG A 299 -10.32 -11.94 25.80
N VAL A 300 -11.06 -11.22 24.96
CA VAL A 300 -11.40 -11.67 23.61
C VAL A 300 -10.16 -11.59 22.71
N LEU A 301 -9.85 -12.66 22.00
CA LEU A 301 -8.79 -12.70 20.99
C LEU A 301 -9.39 -12.64 19.60
N SER A 302 -9.07 -11.58 18.85
CA SER A 302 -9.38 -11.47 17.42
C SER A 302 -8.21 -12.01 16.62
N LEU A 303 -8.42 -13.16 15.97
CA LEU A 303 -7.38 -13.89 15.26
C LEU A 303 -7.37 -13.50 13.79
N GLY A 304 -6.35 -12.80 13.37
CA GLY A 304 -6.09 -12.40 11.99
C GLY A 304 -5.49 -13.55 11.18
N VAL A 305 -6.32 -14.46 10.71
CA VAL A 305 -5.91 -15.74 10.12
C VAL A 305 -5.99 -15.83 8.61
N VAL A 306 -6.62 -14.84 7.96
CA VAL A 306 -6.68 -14.72 6.51
C VAL A 306 -5.89 -13.48 6.10
N ASP A 307 -5.02 -13.60 5.11
CA ASP A 307 -4.10 -12.53 4.71
C ASP A 307 -4.85 -11.31 4.13
N GLY A 308 -4.79 -10.17 4.83
CA GLY A 308 -5.36 -8.89 4.39
C GLY A 308 -4.43 -8.06 3.48
N ARG A 309 -3.18 -8.50 3.27
CA ARG A 309 -2.15 -7.79 2.50
C ARG A 309 -1.80 -8.44 1.18
N ASN A 310 -2.10 -9.72 1.00
CA ASN A 310 -1.82 -10.47 -0.21
C ASN A 310 -3.10 -11.10 -0.76
N ILE A 311 -3.06 -11.59 -1.98
CA ILE A 311 -4.23 -11.96 -2.77
C ILE A 311 -4.40 -13.47 -2.94
N TRP A 312 -3.59 -14.27 -2.26
CA TRP A 312 -3.65 -15.72 -2.35
C TRP A 312 -4.77 -16.29 -1.48
N ARG A 313 -5.36 -17.41 -1.93
CA ARG A 313 -6.31 -18.17 -1.11
C ARG A 313 -5.63 -18.78 0.09
N ALA A 314 -6.33 -18.79 1.22
CA ALA A 314 -5.88 -19.45 2.42
C ALA A 314 -6.04 -20.98 2.32
N ASP A 315 -5.09 -21.74 2.90
CA ASP A 315 -5.30 -23.14 3.20
C ASP A 315 -6.20 -23.26 4.45
N LEU A 316 -7.50 -23.46 4.20
CA LEU A 316 -8.50 -23.47 5.26
C LEU A 316 -8.31 -24.63 6.24
N ASN A 317 -7.77 -25.78 5.79
CA ASN A 317 -7.48 -26.89 6.68
C ASN A 317 -6.33 -26.56 7.63
N ALA A 318 -5.22 -26.04 7.10
CA ALA A 318 -4.08 -25.61 7.92
C ALA A 318 -4.46 -24.50 8.91
N VAL A 319 -5.33 -23.57 8.51
CA VAL A 319 -5.86 -22.55 9.43
C VAL A 319 -6.68 -23.21 10.54
N LEU A 320 -7.61 -24.11 10.21
CA LEU A 320 -8.44 -24.81 11.21
C LEU A 320 -7.58 -25.61 12.18
N ASP A 321 -6.58 -26.37 11.70
CA ASP A 321 -5.67 -27.15 12.55
C ASP A 321 -4.97 -26.27 13.60
N ARG A 322 -4.67 -25.02 13.28
CA ARG A 322 -4.06 -24.06 14.19
C ARG A 322 -5.04 -23.45 15.18
N ILE A 323 -6.28 -23.12 14.75
CA ILE A 323 -7.19 -22.34 15.59
C ILE A 323 -8.23 -23.17 16.36
N GLU A 324 -8.55 -24.39 15.97
CA GLU A 324 -9.46 -25.27 16.71
C GLU A 324 -9.00 -25.50 18.16
N PRO A 325 -7.70 -25.74 18.43
CA PRO A 325 -7.21 -25.87 19.83
C PRO A 325 -7.45 -24.58 20.63
N VAL A 326 -7.27 -23.42 20.01
CA VAL A 326 -7.49 -22.11 20.66
C VAL A 326 -8.94 -21.92 21.05
N VAL A 327 -9.87 -22.26 20.16
CA VAL A 327 -11.31 -22.18 20.44
C VAL A 327 -11.72 -23.15 21.54
N LYS A 328 -11.16 -24.36 21.56
CA LYS A 328 -11.41 -25.34 22.64
C LYS A 328 -10.89 -24.84 24.00
N GLN A 329 -9.73 -24.19 24.02
CA GLN A 329 -9.11 -23.70 25.24
C GLN A 329 -9.82 -22.47 25.80
N ARG A 330 -10.21 -21.51 24.94
CA ARG A 330 -10.72 -20.20 25.40
C ARG A 330 -12.24 -20.09 25.41
N GLY A 331 -12.94 -20.92 24.63
CA GLY A 331 -14.37 -20.79 24.36
C GLY A 331 -14.66 -19.95 23.11
N ALA A 332 -15.74 -20.29 22.41
CA ALA A 332 -16.15 -19.64 21.17
C ALA A 332 -16.52 -18.17 21.34
N ASP A 333 -16.98 -17.76 22.53
CA ASP A 333 -17.35 -16.40 22.89
C ASP A 333 -16.13 -15.48 23.15
N LYS A 334 -14.94 -16.08 23.32
CA LYS A 334 -13.67 -15.38 23.53
C LYS A 334 -12.77 -15.35 22.30
N VAL A 335 -13.28 -15.77 21.14
CA VAL A 335 -12.56 -15.78 19.87
C VAL A 335 -13.37 -15.09 18.79
N MET A 336 -12.72 -14.20 18.06
CA MET A 336 -13.19 -13.60 16.80
C MET A 336 -12.27 -14.03 15.66
N LEU A 337 -12.83 -14.26 14.48
CA LEU A 337 -12.05 -14.47 13.25
C LEU A 337 -12.03 -13.20 12.43
N ALA A 338 -10.85 -12.83 11.94
CA ALA A 338 -10.65 -11.63 11.15
C ALA A 338 -9.57 -11.84 10.07
N PRO A 339 -9.51 -10.96 9.04
CA PRO A 339 -8.29 -10.86 8.24
C PRO A 339 -7.15 -10.29 9.08
N SER A 340 -5.91 -10.53 8.65
CA SER A 340 -4.70 -10.10 9.38
C SER A 340 -4.57 -8.59 9.56
N CYS A 341 -5.19 -7.82 8.67
CA CYS A 341 -5.33 -6.35 8.71
C CYS A 341 -6.57 -5.93 7.92
N SER A 342 -6.78 -4.62 7.73
CA SER A 342 -7.85 -4.11 6.85
C SER A 342 -7.76 -4.69 5.44
N LEU A 343 -8.88 -5.11 4.88
CA LEU A 343 -8.99 -5.55 3.48
C LEU A 343 -8.87 -4.39 2.47
N LEU A 344 -8.67 -3.16 2.94
CA LEU A 344 -8.35 -1.99 2.12
C LEU A 344 -7.13 -2.23 1.20
N HIS A 345 -6.22 -3.10 1.62
CA HIS A 345 -4.94 -3.36 0.94
C HIS A 345 -5.02 -4.41 -0.16
N VAL A 346 -6.18 -5.00 -0.40
CA VAL A 346 -6.41 -5.98 -1.47
C VAL A 346 -7.55 -5.52 -2.39
N PRO A 347 -7.60 -6.00 -3.64
CA PRO A 347 -8.72 -5.68 -4.54
C PRO A 347 -10.05 -6.20 -4.00
N LEU A 348 -11.15 -5.66 -4.52
CA LEU A 348 -12.48 -5.91 -3.98
C LEU A 348 -12.99 -7.34 -4.26
N ASP A 349 -13.02 -7.77 -5.53
CA ASP A 349 -13.70 -9.01 -5.91
C ASP A 349 -13.05 -9.65 -7.15
N VAL A 350 -12.51 -10.87 -7.02
CA VAL A 350 -11.88 -11.61 -8.12
C VAL A 350 -12.90 -12.04 -9.18
N ASP A 351 -14.18 -12.13 -8.85
CA ASP A 351 -15.21 -12.53 -9.79
C ASP A 351 -15.37 -11.50 -10.93
N LEU A 352 -14.94 -10.24 -10.71
CA LEU A 352 -14.90 -9.19 -11.74
C LEU A 352 -13.83 -9.42 -12.82
N GLU A 353 -12.82 -10.27 -12.57
CA GLU A 353 -11.74 -10.57 -13.50
C GLU A 353 -12.18 -11.63 -14.50
N SER A 354 -12.63 -11.18 -15.68
CA SER A 354 -13.11 -12.09 -16.75
C SER A 354 -12.01 -12.57 -17.69
N GLU A 355 -10.84 -11.91 -17.72
CA GLU A 355 -9.76 -12.15 -18.67
C GLU A 355 -8.56 -12.87 -18.05
N LEU A 356 -8.56 -13.10 -16.74
CA LEU A 356 -7.51 -13.85 -16.07
C LEU A 356 -7.55 -15.33 -16.45
N ASP A 357 -6.37 -15.93 -16.58
CA ASP A 357 -6.20 -17.37 -16.68
C ASP A 357 -7.01 -18.08 -15.59
N VAL A 358 -7.74 -19.14 -15.96
CA VAL A 358 -8.68 -19.84 -15.08
C VAL A 358 -7.98 -20.45 -13.87
N ASP A 359 -6.80 -21.04 -14.06
CA ASP A 359 -6.03 -21.63 -12.95
C ASP A 359 -5.57 -20.53 -12.02
N LEU A 360 -4.94 -19.48 -12.55
CA LEU A 360 -4.48 -18.35 -11.76
C LEU A 360 -5.64 -17.71 -10.99
N LYS A 361 -6.77 -17.44 -11.64
CA LYS A 361 -7.98 -16.90 -10.97
C LYS A 361 -8.43 -17.78 -9.83
N SER A 362 -8.34 -19.10 -9.98
CA SER A 362 -8.72 -20.06 -8.94
C SER A 362 -7.85 -19.97 -7.68
N TRP A 363 -6.59 -19.53 -7.80
CA TRP A 363 -5.64 -19.37 -6.70
C TRP A 363 -5.81 -18.06 -5.91
N LEU A 364 -6.60 -17.12 -6.45
CA LEU A 364 -6.74 -15.78 -5.90
C LEU A 364 -7.95 -15.67 -4.94
N ALA A 365 -7.78 -14.83 -3.93
CA ALA A 365 -8.81 -14.39 -3.00
C ALA A 365 -8.67 -12.88 -2.78
N PHE A 366 -9.62 -12.10 -3.30
CA PHE A 366 -9.74 -10.67 -3.01
C PHE A 366 -10.65 -10.46 -1.79
N ALA A 367 -10.98 -9.23 -1.43
CA ALA A 367 -11.70 -8.93 -0.19
C ALA A 367 -12.98 -9.76 -0.02
N VAL A 368 -13.79 -9.91 -1.07
CA VAL A 368 -15.03 -10.73 -1.06
C VAL A 368 -14.73 -12.19 -0.77
N GLN A 369 -13.73 -12.77 -1.45
CA GLN A 369 -13.37 -14.17 -1.28
C GLN A 369 -12.78 -14.42 0.10
N LYS A 370 -11.99 -13.50 0.64
CA LYS A 370 -11.41 -13.59 1.98
C LYS A 370 -12.47 -13.58 3.08
N ILE A 371 -13.54 -12.83 2.90
CA ILE A 371 -14.69 -12.89 3.81
C ILE A 371 -15.41 -14.25 3.70
N ARG A 372 -15.56 -14.82 2.50
CA ARG A 372 -16.10 -16.18 2.32
C ARG A 372 -15.24 -17.24 3.01
N GLU A 373 -13.91 -17.09 2.99
CA GLU A 373 -12.97 -17.95 3.73
C GLU A 373 -13.21 -17.85 5.24
N LEU A 374 -13.31 -16.63 5.79
CA LEU A 374 -13.60 -16.42 7.21
C LEU A 374 -14.97 -17.00 7.63
N ALA A 375 -16.01 -16.81 6.81
CA ALA A 375 -17.33 -17.39 7.05
C ALA A 375 -17.29 -18.94 7.04
N THR A 376 -16.51 -19.54 6.14
CA THR A 376 -16.31 -20.99 6.09
C THR A 376 -15.60 -21.49 7.34
N LEU A 377 -14.55 -20.81 7.79
CA LEU A 377 -13.83 -21.15 9.03
C LEU A 377 -14.74 -21.04 10.26
N SER A 378 -15.55 -19.98 10.36
CA SER A 378 -16.52 -19.81 11.46
C SER A 378 -17.55 -20.94 11.51
N ARG A 379 -18.08 -21.34 10.36
CA ARG A 379 -19.02 -22.46 10.28
C ARG A 379 -18.35 -23.79 10.64
N ALA A 380 -17.12 -24.02 10.15
CA ALA A 380 -16.36 -25.22 10.52
C ALA A 380 -16.17 -25.36 12.04
N LEU A 381 -15.85 -24.25 12.70
CA LEU A 381 -15.62 -24.21 14.15
C LEU A 381 -16.92 -24.32 14.97
N GLY A 382 -18.02 -23.77 14.45
CA GLY A 382 -19.32 -23.76 15.13
C GLY A 382 -20.17 -25.01 14.91
N GLU A 383 -20.16 -25.55 13.68
CA GLU A 383 -21.00 -26.66 13.21
C GLU A 383 -20.19 -27.95 12.95
N GLY A 384 -18.85 -27.87 13.00
CA GLY A 384 -17.93 -28.93 12.65
C GLY A 384 -17.51 -28.92 11.17
N ARG A 385 -16.34 -29.47 10.86
CA ARG A 385 -15.76 -29.53 9.50
C ARG A 385 -16.67 -30.23 8.49
N GLY A 386 -17.53 -31.16 8.96
CA GLY A 386 -18.50 -31.86 8.12
C GLY A 386 -19.51 -30.92 7.43
N ALA A 387 -19.92 -29.83 8.10
CA ALA A 387 -20.87 -28.86 7.58
C ALA A 387 -20.35 -28.03 6.38
N VAL A 388 -19.00 -28.00 6.21
CA VAL A 388 -18.29 -27.24 5.15
C VAL A 388 -17.35 -28.12 4.34
N LYS A 389 -17.60 -29.44 4.35
CA LYS A 389 -16.73 -30.47 3.73
C LYS A 389 -16.32 -30.12 2.29
N ASP A 390 -17.27 -29.68 1.46
CA ASP A 390 -17.01 -29.39 0.06
C ASP A 390 -16.13 -28.14 -0.14
N ALA A 391 -16.33 -27.12 0.70
CA ALA A 391 -15.49 -25.92 0.71
C ALA A 391 -14.06 -26.23 1.13
N LEU A 392 -13.87 -27.04 2.17
CA LEU A 392 -12.54 -27.49 2.61
C LEU A 392 -11.84 -28.36 1.57
N ALA A 393 -12.57 -29.29 0.94
CA ALA A 393 -12.03 -30.11 -0.15
C ALA A 393 -11.64 -29.26 -1.36
N THR A 394 -12.41 -28.22 -1.68
CA THR A 394 -12.08 -27.28 -2.74
C THR A 394 -10.84 -26.46 -2.41
N SER A 395 -10.74 -25.93 -1.19
CA SER A 395 -9.53 -25.23 -0.71
C SER A 395 -8.28 -26.13 -0.85
N ALA A 396 -8.34 -27.36 -0.34
CA ALA A 396 -7.23 -28.32 -0.41
C ALA A 396 -6.81 -28.61 -1.87
N ARG A 397 -7.79 -28.85 -2.76
CA ARG A 397 -7.50 -29.10 -4.19
C ARG A 397 -6.85 -27.87 -4.86
N THR A 398 -7.34 -26.67 -4.56
CA THR A 398 -6.80 -25.43 -5.14
C THR A 398 -5.36 -25.17 -4.70
N VAL A 399 -5.07 -25.37 -3.41
CA VAL A 399 -3.70 -25.23 -2.86
C VAL A 399 -2.76 -26.27 -3.49
N ALA A 400 -3.19 -27.54 -3.57
CA ALA A 400 -2.40 -28.59 -4.16
C ALA A 400 -2.16 -28.34 -5.67
N ALA A 401 -3.18 -27.92 -6.42
CA ALA A 401 -3.07 -27.60 -7.84
C ALA A 401 -2.11 -26.43 -8.08
N ARG A 402 -2.15 -25.39 -7.24
CA ARG A 402 -1.21 -24.27 -7.31
C ARG A 402 0.23 -24.78 -7.10
N ASN A 403 0.47 -25.51 -6.03
CA ASN A 403 1.81 -25.98 -5.67
C ASN A 403 2.43 -26.91 -6.70
N ALA A 404 1.61 -27.67 -7.43
CA ALA A 404 2.07 -28.59 -8.47
C ALA A 404 2.07 -27.99 -9.89
N SER A 405 1.64 -26.75 -10.05
CA SER A 405 1.45 -26.15 -11.38
C SER A 405 2.77 -25.87 -12.09
N PRO A 406 2.95 -26.33 -13.33
CA PRO A 406 4.12 -25.98 -14.14
C PRO A 406 4.14 -24.48 -14.54
N LYS A 407 3.02 -23.76 -14.38
CA LYS A 407 2.98 -22.30 -14.58
C LYS A 407 3.75 -21.55 -13.50
N ILE A 408 3.91 -22.17 -12.32
CA ILE A 408 4.60 -21.55 -11.16
C ILE A 408 6.10 -21.87 -11.20
N HIS A 409 6.46 -23.07 -11.65
CA HIS A 409 7.82 -23.58 -11.62
C HIS A 409 8.42 -23.67 -13.01
N ASP A 410 9.48 -22.89 -13.26
CA ASP A 410 10.26 -22.94 -14.51
C ASP A 410 11.64 -23.58 -14.21
N PRO A 411 11.89 -24.82 -14.70
CA PRO A 411 13.17 -25.49 -14.48
C PRO A 411 14.39 -24.71 -15.01
N ALA A 412 14.21 -23.88 -16.04
CA ALA A 412 15.29 -23.05 -16.58
C ALA A 412 15.66 -21.92 -15.58
N VAL A 413 14.65 -21.28 -15.00
CA VAL A 413 14.85 -20.28 -13.94
C VAL A 413 15.49 -20.91 -12.72
N GLN A 414 15.00 -22.06 -12.26
CA GLN A 414 15.55 -22.76 -11.10
C GLN A 414 17.02 -23.16 -11.32
N LYS A 415 17.35 -23.71 -12.48
CA LYS A 415 18.73 -24.03 -12.88
C LYS A 415 19.61 -22.78 -12.86
N ARG A 416 19.11 -21.68 -13.41
CA ARG A 416 19.83 -20.39 -13.43
C ARG A 416 20.04 -19.83 -12.02
N MET A 417 19.03 -19.91 -11.15
CA MET A 417 19.13 -19.52 -9.76
C MET A 417 20.19 -20.30 -8.98
N ALA A 418 20.28 -21.61 -9.20
CA ALA A 418 21.29 -22.47 -8.60
C ALA A 418 22.72 -22.17 -9.09
N ALA A 419 22.88 -21.58 -10.27
CA ALA A 419 24.16 -21.20 -10.85
C ALA A 419 24.65 -19.80 -10.40
N VAL A 420 23.86 -19.05 -9.62
CA VAL A 420 24.27 -17.72 -9.16
C VAL A 420 25.45 -17.82 -8.19
N SER A 421 26.56 -17.20 -8.57
CA SER A 421 27.77 -17.12 -7.73
C SER A 421 27.93 -15.73 -7.13
N PRO A 422 28.70 -15.57 -6.03
CA PRO A 422 29.01 -14.27 -5.46
C PRO A 422 29.72 -13.31 -6.44
N ASP A 423 30.45 -13.85 -7.42
CA ASP A 423 31.20 -13.04 -8.40
C ASP A 423 30.24 -12.38 -9.41
N MET A 424 29.09 -12.96 -9.66
CA MET A 424 28.07 -12.33 -10.51
C MET A 424 27.52 -11.01 -9.95
N ALA A 425 27.73 -10.72 -8.65
CA ALA A 425 27.33 -9.48 -8.01
C ALA A 425 28.51 -8.50 -7.83
N ARG A 426 29.58 -8.67 -8.62
CA ARG A 426 30.79 -7.83 -8.60
C ARG A 426 31.12 -7.34 -10.00
N ARG A 427 31.69 -6.14 -10.08
CA ARG A 427 32.36 -5.63 -11.28
C ARG A 427 33.80 -6.17 -11.30
N ASN A 428 34.41 -6.24 -12.46
CA ASN A 428 35.79 -6.73 -12.60
C ASN A 428 36.76 -5.77 -11.90
N GLU A 429 36.59 -4.46 -12.14
CA GLU A 429 37.46 -3.43 -11.57
C GLU A 429 36.79 -2.68 -10.41
N HIS A 430 37.59 -2.15 -9.51
CA HIS A 430 37.11 -1.28 -8.44
C HIS A 430 36.73 0.11 -8.97
N PHE A 431 35.99 0.89 -8.17
CA PHE A 431 35.36 2.13 -8.59
C PHE A 431 36.34 3.14 -9.25
N GLU A 432 37.53 3.35 -8.68
CA GLU A 432 38.48 4.34 -9.21
C GLU A 432 39.02 3.97 -10.60
N ALA A 433 39.25 2.69 -10.87
CA ALA A 433 39.63 2.21 -12.19
C ALA A 433 38.48 2.38 -13.19
N ARG A 434 37.25 1.96 -12.82
CA ARG A 434 36.06 2.13 -13.65
C ARG A 434 35.77 3.60 -13.95
N ARG A 435 35.89 4.48 -12.98
CA ARG A 435 35.70 5.93 -13.15
C ARG A 435 36.65 6.50 -14.20
N ARG A 436 37.90 6.06 -14.23
CA ARG A 436 38.87 6.47 -15.25
C ARG A 436 38.51 5.99 -16.64
N LEU A 437 38.12 4.72 -16.77
CA LEU A 437 37.66 4.14 -18.04
C LEU A 437 36.43 4.85 -18.58
N GLN A 438 35.42 5.07 -17.73
CA GLN A 438 34.16 5.73 -18.08
C GLN A 438 34.39 7.20 -18.48
N ARG A 439 35.26 7.95 -17.78
CA ARG A 439 35.62 9.32 -18.16
C ARG A 439 36.32 9.37 -19.51
N GLY A 440 37.23 8.46 -19.78
CA GLY A 440 37.92 8.39 -21.08
C GLY A 440 36.99 8.04 -22.23
N ARG A 441 35.98 7.17 -21.98
CA ARG A 441 35.05 6.73 -23.01
C ARG A 441 33.93 7.75 -23.28
N LEU A 442 33.33 8.30 -22.21
CA LEU A 442 32.14 9.14 -22.34
C LEU A 442 32.48 10.59 -22.64
N SER A 443 33.68 11.03 -22.31
CA SER A 443 34.17 12.41 -22.53
C SER A 443 33.22 13.48 -22.00
N LEU A 444 32.50 13.19 -20.90
CA LEU A 444 31.53 14.11 -20.30
C LEU A 444 32.24 15.22 -19.51
N PRO A 445 31.61 16.40 -19.33
CA PRO A 445 32.14 17.47 -18.49
C PRO A 445 32.27 17.00 -17.01
N ALA A 446 32.92 17.84 -16.21
CA ALA A 446 33.14 17.49 -14.79
C ALA A 446 31.84 17.33 -14.00
N PHE A 447 30.81 18.09 -14.38
CA PHE A 447 29.46 18.06 -13.81
C PHE A 447 28.43 17.88 -14.94
N PRO A 448 28.25 16.65 -15.43
CA PRO A 448 27.35 16.41 -16.54
C PRO A 448 25.90 16.55 -16.12
N THR A 449 25.09 17.13 -16.97
CA THR A 449 23.65 17.28 -16.79
C THR A 449 22.90 16.10 -17.39
N THR A 450 21.82 15.67 -16.73
CA THR A 450 20.90 14.65 -17.20
C THR A 450 19.53 14.84 -16.55
N THR A 451 18.49 14.19 -17.07
CA THR A 451 17.18 14.11 -16.44
C THR A 451 16.96 12.75 -15.76
N ILE A 452 15.88 12.64 -14.97
CA ILE A 452 15.53 11.34 -14.31
C ILE A 452 15.23 10.27 -15.37
N GLY A 453 14.45 10.61 -16.43
CA GLY A 453 14.10 9.65 -17.48
C GLY A 453 12.80 9.99 -18.20
N SER A 454 11.69 9.95 -17.48
CA SER A 454 10.36 10.21 -18.06
C SER A 454 10.12 11.69 -18.34
N PHE A 455 9.50 11.95 -19.50
CA PHE A 455 8.93 13.24 -19.85
C PHE A 455 7.43 13.28 -19.55
N PRO A 456 6.81 14.50 -19.50
CA PRO A 456 5.39 14.62 -19.21
C PRO A 456 4.53 13.81 -20.19
N GLN A 457 3.58 13.05 -19.65
CA GLN A 457 2.56 12.35 -20.43
C GLN A 457 1.51 13.38 -20.88
N THR A 458 1.70 13.96 -22.05
CA THR A 458 0.77 14.97 -22.62
C THR A 458 -0.61 14.36 -22.90
N ASP A 459 -1.60 15.20 -23.20
CA ASP A 459 -2.93 14.73 -23.59
C ASP A 459 -2.89 13.94 -24.90
N GLU A 460 -2.00 14.34 -25.83
CA GLU A 460 -1.76 13.65 -27.10
C GLU A 460 -1.23 12.23 -26.87
N VAL A 461 -0.22 12.06 -26.02
CA VAL A 461 0.34 10.77 -25.65
C VAL A 461 -0.74 9.88 -25.00
N ARG A 462 -1.52 10.43 -24.07
CA ARG A 462 -2.62 9.70 -23.40
C ARG A 462 -3.71 9.29 -24.39
N LYS A 463 -4.10 10.18 -25.33
CA LYS A 463 -5.09 9.89 -26.37
C LYS A 463 -4.61 8.83 -27.35
N ALA A 464 -3.37 8.93 -27.83
CA ALA A 464 -2.78 7.95 -28.74
C ALA A 464 -2.72 6.56 -28.11
N ARG A 465 -2.25 6.44 -26.85
CA ARG A 465 -2.24 5.19 -26.11
C ARG A 465 -3.66 4.62 -25.93
N ALA A 466 -4.62 5.45 -25.55
CA ALA A 466 -6.01 5.03 -25.39
C ALA A 466 -6.64 4.54 -26.71
N ALA A 467 -6.33 5.19 -27.83
CA ALA A 467 -6.77 4.80 -29.16
C ALA A 467 -6.16 3.47 -29.60
N HIS A 468 -4.86 3.27 -29.33
CA HIS A 468 -4.15 2.03 -29.58
C HIS A 468 -4.75 0.84 -28.79
N VAL A 469 -4.93 1.02 -27.45
CA VAL A 469 -5.56 0.01 -26.58
C VAL A 469 -6.99 -0.35 -27.03
N LYS A 470 -7.72 0.60 -27.60
CA LYS A 470 -9.06 0.37 -28.16
C LYS A 470 -9.06 -0.26 -29.57
N GLY A 471 -7.88 -0.44 -30.18
CA GLY A 471 -7.73 -0.95 -31.54
C GLY A 471 -8.17 0.06 -32.63
N THR A 472 -8.32 1.35 -32.29
CA THR A 472 -8.66 2.42 -33.25
C THR A 472 -7.42 3.11 -33.85
N LEU A 473 -6.25 2.83 -33.33
CA LEU A 473 -4.94 3.24 -33.86
C LEU A 473 -4.10 1.97 -34.07
N SER A 474 -3.53 1.79 -35.26
CA SER A 474 -2.71 0.60 -35.57
C SER A 474 -1.40 0.61 -34.80
N ASP A 475 -0.75 -0.55 -34.64
CA ASP A 475 0.58 -0.68 -34.04
C ASP A 475 1.61 0.20 -34.77
N SER A 476 1.58 0.20 -36.12
CA SER A 476 2.49 1.00 -36.93
C SER A 476 2.31 2.51 -36.69
N ASP A 477 1.06 2.99 -36.66
CA ASP A 477 0.78 4.41 -36.46
C ASP A 477 1.11 4.84 -35.04
N TYR A 478 0.84 3.97 -34.06
CA TYR A 478 1.18 4.23 -32.65
C TYR A 478 2.70 4.27 -32.46
N ASN A 479 3.44 3.30 -32.99
CA ASN A 479 4.91 3.31 -32.95
C ASN A 479 5.49 4.53 -33.65
N GLY A 480 4.97 4.91 -34.82
CA GLY A 480 5.37 6.13 -35.52
C GLY A 480 5.09 7.40 -34.74
N PHE A 481 3.99 7.44 -33.97
CA PHE A 481 3.72 8.53 -33.04
C PHE A 481 4.77 8.57 -31.91
N LEU A 482 5.05 7.45 -31.25
CA LEU A 482 6.05 7.37 -30.18
C LEU A 482 7.46 7.73 -30.67
N GLN A 483 7.82 7.38 -31.89
CA GLN A 483 9.10 7.76 -32.51
C GLN A 483 9.21 9.28 -32.66
N ARG A 484 8.17 9.95 -33.12
CA ARG A 484 8.16 11.44 -33.22
C ARG A 484 8.28 12.11 -31.86
N GLU A 485 7.58 11.62 -30.84
CA GLU A 485 7.68 12.17 -29.48
C GLU A 485 9.10 11.96 -28.90
N THR A 486 9.69 10.79 -29.13
CA THR A 486 11.08 10.50 -28.75
C THR A 486 12.07 11.41 -29.45
N GLU A 487 11.93 11.60 -30.77
CA GLU A 487 12.79 12.50 -31.55
C GLU A 487 12.67 13.95 -31.02
N ALA A 488 11.45 14.43 -30.82
CA ALA A 488 11.20 15.77 -30.30
C ALA A 488 11.87 15.98 -28.91
N ALA A 489 11.77 14.98 -28.02
CA ALA A 489 12.40 15.01 -26.70
C ALA A 489 13.94 15.00 -26.80
N VAL A 490 14.53 14.20 -27.70
CA VAL A 490 15.98 14.19 -27.91
C VAL A 490 16.46 15.54 -28.42
N ARG A 491 15.81 16.09 -29.48
CA ARG A 491 16.17 17.41 -30.05
C ARG A 491 16.05 18.54 -29.05
N TRP A 492 14.99 18.52 -28.23
CA TRP A 492 14.80 19.52 -27.19
C TRP A 492 15.93 19.48 -26.13
N GLN A 493 16.35 18.29 -25.70
CA GLN A 493 17.44 18.12 -24.75
C GLN A 493 18.77 18.62 -25.34
N GLU A 494 19.05 18.33 -26.61
CA GLU A 494 20.22 18.87 -27.33
C GLU A 494 20.20 20.41 -27.36
N GLN A 495 19.04 21.01 -27.68
CA GLN A 495 18.88 22.46 -27.79
C GLN A 495 19.14 23.18 -26.45
N ILE A 496 18.74 22.59 -25.32
CA ILE A 496 18.96 23.19 -24.00
C ILE A 496 20.30 22.80 -23.37
N GLY A 497 21.10 21.96 -24.04
CA GLY A 497 22.46 21.62 -23.64
C GLY A 497 22.56 20.57 -22.53
N ILE A 498 21.66 19.59 -22.51
CA ILE A 498 21.79 18.42 -21.64
C ILE A 498 22.92 17.51 -22.15
N ASP A 499 23.79 17.04 -21.28
CA ASP A 499 24.98 16.24 -21.64
C ASP A 499 24.66 14.74 -21.85
N VAL A 500 23.76 14.18 -21.06
CA VAL A 500 23.31 12.78 -21.14
C VAL A 500 21.80 12.76 -21.33
N LEU A 501 21.36 12.33 -22.50
CA LEU A 501 19.98 12.43 -22.91
C LEU A 501 19.18 11.18 -22.53
N VAL A 502 17.86 11.29 -22.55
CA VAL A 502 16.91 10.19 -22.35
C VAL A 502 15.90 10.16 -23.48
N HIS A 503 15.30 9.00 -23.76
CA HIS A 503 14.27 8.86 -24.79
C HIS A 503 12.88 9.40 -24.41
N GLY A 504 12.64 9.70 -23.11
CA GLY A 504 11.41 10.31 -22.60
C GLY A 504 10.34 9.34 -22.10
N GLU A 505 10.48 8.05 -22.35
CA GLU A 505 9.60 6.97 -21.83
C GLU A 505 8.12 7.08 -22.27
N PHE A 506 7.86 7.54 -23.49
CA PHE A 506 6.50 7.75 -23.98
C PHE A 506 5.72 6.44 -24.19
N GLU A 507 6.39 5.32 -24.38
CA GLU A 507 5.82 3.98 -24.50
C GLU A 507 5.29 3.46 -23.16
N ARG A 508 5.72 3.99 -22.03
CA ARG A 508 5.42 3.49 -20.69
C ARG A 508 4.23 4.23 -20.08
N ASN A 509 3.40 3.49 -19.38
CA ASN A 509 2.28 4.03 -18.60
C ASN A 509 2.58 4.08 -17.09
N ASP A 510 3.30 3.06 -16.59
CA ASP A 510 3.70 2.88 -15.20
C ASP A 510 5.03 2.12 -15.17
N MET A 511 5.93 2.50 -14.29
CA MET A 511 7.30 1.97 -14.26
C MET A 511 7.38 0.49 -13.82
N VAL A 512 6.35 -0.07 -13.16
CA VAL A 512 6.32 -1.48 -12.79
C VAL A 512 5.46 -2.29 -13.77
N GLN A 513 4.32 -1.74 -14.19
CA GLN A 513 3.43 -2.40 -15.14
C GLN A 513 4.14 -2.67 -16.47
N TYR A 514 4.83 -1.68 -17.03
CA TYR A 514 5.53 -1.81 -18.31
C TYR A 514 6.51 -2.99 -18.34
N PHE A 515 7.33 -3.12 -17.31
CA PHE A 515 8.30 -4.22 -17.21
C PHE A 515 7.63 -5.55 -16.89
N GLY A 516 6.67 -5.55 -15.96
CA GLY A 516 5.97 -6.77 -15.58
C GLY A 516 5.19 -7.41 -16.74
N GLU A 517 4.61 -6.61 -17.65
CA GLU A 517 3.89 -7.10 -18.83
C GLU A 517 4.81 -7.85 -19.83
N GLN A 518 6.13 -7.64 -19.74
CA GLN A 518 7.13 -8.24 -20.60
C GLN A 518 7.92 -9.38 -19.92
N LEU A 519 7.63 -9.65 -18.64
CA LEU A 519 8.27 -10.73 -17.89
C LEU A 519 7.34 -11.93 -17.73
N ALA A 520 7.87 -13.13 -17.93
CA ALA A 520 7.17 -14.35 -17.53
C ALA A 520 7.06 -14.43 -16.01
N GLY A 521 6.04 -15.15 -15.51
CA GLY A 521 5.75 -15.24 -14.08
C GLY A 521 4.96 -14.07 -13.50
N TYR A 522 4.60 -13.07 -14.33
CA TYR A 522 3.75 -11.93 -14.00
C TYR A 522 2.36 -12.05 -14.63
N ALA A 523 1.37 -11.51 -13.94
CA ALA A 523 0.02 -11.37 -14.47
C ALA A 523 -0.57 -10.02 -14.02
N PHE A 524 -1.59 -9.57 -14.78
CA PHE A 524 -2.28 -8.30 -14.56
C PHE A 524 -3.78 -8.52 -14.49
N THR A 525 -4.41 -7.80 -13.57
CA THR A 525 -5.86 -7.76 -13.41
C THR A 525 -6.45 -6.64 -14.27
N LYS A 526 -7.75 -6.68 -14.52
CA LYS A 526 -8.50 -5.58 -15.15
C LYS A 526 -9.16 -4.67 -14.12
N HIS A 527 -9.65 -5.24 -13.03
CA HIS A 527 -10.39 -4.58 -11.97
C HIS A 527 -9.73 -4.68 -10.59
N GLY A 528 -8.51 -5.22 -10.52
CA GLY A 528 -7.75 -5.43 -9.28
C GLY A 528 -7.17 -4.13 -8.70
N TRP A 529 -7.99 -3.10 -8.61
CA TRP A 529 -7.61 -1.80 -8.11
C TRP A 529 -7.53 -1.76 -6.59
N VAL A 530 -6.47 -1.15 -6.08
CA VAL A 530 -6.25 -0.86 -4.67
C VAL A 530 -6.05 0.64 -4.50
N GLN A 531 -6.66 1.24 -3.48
CA GLN A 531 -6.48 2.66 -3.19
C GLN A 531 -5.07 2.91 -2.65
N SER A 532 -4.39 3.93 -3.19
CA SER A 532 -3.14 4.44 -2.67
C SER A 532 -3.37 5.63 -1.73
N TYR A 533 -4.17 6.61 -2.14
CA TYR A 533 -4.69 7.73 -1.36
C TYR A 533 -5.72 8.50 -2.17
N GLY A 534 -6.70 9.12 -1.53
CA GLY A 534 -7.71 9.95 -2.22
C GLY A 534 -8.28 9.25 -3.47
N SER A 535 -8.17 9.89 -4.63
CA SER A 535 -8.59 9.30 -5.91
C SER A 535 -7.54 8.42 -6.58
N ARG A 536 -6.29 8.40 -6.07
CA ARG A 536 -5.24 7.57 -6.66
C ARG A 536 -5.43 6.10 -6.33
N CYS A 537 -5.66 5.33 -7.37
CA CYS A 537 -5.71 3.87 -7.31
C CYS A 537 -4.55 3.28 -8.11
N VAL A 538 -3.98 2.21 -7.60
CA VAL A 538 -2.96 1.41 -8.28
C VAL A 538 -3.50 0.03 -8.58
N ARG A 539 -2.95 -0.62 -9.58
CA ARG A 539 -3.28 -1.99 -9.96
C ARG A 539 -1.97 -2.80 -9.94
N PRO A 540 -1.58 -3.27 -8.75
CA PRO A 540 -0.31 -3.96 -8.60
C PRO A 540 -0.25 -5.19 -9.49
N PRO A 541 0.90 -5.45 -10.15
CA PRO A 541 1.15 -6.72 -10.82
C PRO A 541 1.07 -7.89 -9.84
N ILE A 542 0.82 -9.08 -10.36
CA ILE A 542 0.83 -10.33 -9.61
C ILE A 542 2.05 -11.14 -10.04
N ILE A 543 3.00 -11.35 -9.14
CA ILE A 543 4.09 -12.31 -9.36
C ILE A 543 3.59 -13.66 -8.89
N PHE A 544 3.18 -14.52 -9.83
CA PHE A 544 2.56 -15.80 -9.52
C PHE A 544 3.49 -17.00 -9.70
N GLY A 545 4.56 -16.85 -10.50
CA GLY A 545 5.47 -17.93 -10.86
C GLY A 545 6.94 -17.49 -10.88
N ASP A 546 7.81 -18.39 -11.31
CA ASP A 546 9.23 -18.10 -11.54
C ASP A 546 9.38 -17.03 -12.61
N VAL A 547 10.26 -16.05 -12.36
CA VAL A 547 10.39 -14.87 -13.21
C VAL A 547 11.52 -15.04 -14.21
N SER A 548 11.22 -14.82 -15.49
CA SER A 548 12.22 -14.75 -16.57
C SER A 548 11.88 -13.65 -17.58
N ARG A 549 12.85 -13.27 -18.39
CA ARG A 549 12.72 -12.29 -19.48
C ARG A 549 12.73 -13.03 -20.83
N PRO A 550 11.58 -13.20 -21.48
CA PRO A 550 11.51 -13.87 -22.79
C PRO A 550 12.18 -13.07 -23.93
N HIS A 551 12.06 -11.72 -23.89
CA HIS A 551 12.52 -10.83 -24.96
C HIS A 551 13.13 -9.54 -24.36
N PRO A 552 13.95 -8.80 -25.13
CA PRO A 552 14.37 -7.44 -24.77
C PRO A 552 13.17 -6.53 -24.54
N MET A 553 13.25 -5.65 -23.53
CA MET A 553 12.14 -4.82 -23.09
C MET A 553 12.27 -3.36 -23.51
N THR A 554 13.49 -2.80 -23.45
CA THR A 554 13.76 -1.36 -23.63
C THR A 554 14.84 -1.09 -24.67
N VAL A 555 15.51 -2.15 -25.15
CA VAL A 555 16.66 -2.05 -26.06
C VAL A 555 16.30 -1.33 -27.35
N GLU A 556 15.15 -1.64 -27.94
CA GLU A 556 14.71 -1.03 -29.21
C GLU A 556 14.56 0.50 -29.09
N TRP A 557 13.85 0.97 -28.08
CA TRP A 557 13.63 2.41 -27.86
C TRP A 557 14.91 3.15 -27.48
N SER A 558 15.77 2.53 -26.69
CA SER A 558 17.06 3.11 -26.34
C SER A 558 18.00 3.18 -27.57
N ALA A 559 18.03 2.14 -28.41
CA ALA A 559 18.82 2.12 -29.64
C ALA A 559 18.27 3.11 -30.67
N TYR A 560 16.94 3.22 -30.81
CA TYR A 560 16.32 4.21 -31.67
C TYR A 560 16.70 5.63 -31.24
N ALA A 561 16.56 5.98 -29.97
CA ALA A 561 16.96 7.29 -29.46
C ALA A 561 18.46 7.56 -29.70
N GLN A 562 19.33 6.56 -29.49
CA GLN A 562 20.77 6.70 -29.72
C GLN A 562 21.08 6.92 -31.22
N SER A 563 20.26 6.41 -32.14
CA SER A 563 20.45 6.64 -33.58
C SER A 563 20.15 8.08 -34.00
N LEU A 564 19.45 8.85 -33.20
CA LEU A 564 19.08 10.24 -33.46
C LEU A 564 20.18 11.23 -33.06
N THR A 565 21.17 10.84 -32.24
CA THR A 565 22.12 11.78 -31.62
C THR A 565 23.52 11.16 -31.49
N THR A 566 24.53 12.00 -31.45
CA THR A 566 25.91 11.62 -31.09
C THR A 566 26.19 11.69 -29.60
N GLN A 567 25.31 12.34 -28.83
CA GLN A 567 25.42 12.38 -27.36
C GLN A 567 24.99 11.04 -26.75
N PRO A 568 25.48 10.69 -25.57
CA PRO A 568 25.10 9.43 -24.94
C PRO A 568 23.63 9.45 -24.51
N ILE A 569 22.88 8.45 -24.93
CA ILE A 569 21.54 8.15 -24.42
C ILE A 569 21.66 7.24 -23.21
N LYS A 570 20.88 7.56 -22.18
CA LYS A 570 20.78 6.78 -20.95
C LYS A 570 19.64 5.77 -21.06
N GLY A 571 19.95 4.47 -20.96
CA GLY A 571 18.96 3.40 -20.80
C GLY A 571 18.30 3.46 -19.44
N MET A 572 17.00 3.21 -19.37
CA MET A 572 16.18 3.40 -18.17
C MET A 572 15.45 2.12 -17.79
N LEU A 573 15.68 1.63 -16.58
CA LEU A 573 15.08 0.39 -16.05
C LEU A 573 14.52 0.62 -14.65
N THR A 574 13.49 -0.16 -14.31
CA THR A 574 13.05 -0.29 -12.91
C THR A 574 13.78 -1.44 -12.25
N GLY A 575 14.29 -1.21 -11.05
CA GLY A 575 15.11 -2.16 -10.32
C GLY A 575 14.32 -3.31 -9.70
N PRO A 576 15.02 -4.41 -9.34
CA PRO A 576 14.38 -5.64 -8.88
C PRO A 576 13.63 -5.48 -7.55
N VAL A 577 14.12 -4.63 -6.65
CA VAL A 577 13.48 -4.39 -5.36
C VAL A 577 12.18 -3.64 -5.55
N THR A 578 12.16 -2.62 -6.41
CA THR A 578 10.95 -1.86 -6.72
C THR A 578 9.91 -2.72 -7.42
N MET A 579 10.31 -3.54 -8.39
CA MET A 579 9.42 -4.50 -9.06
C MET A 579 8.77 -5.45 -8.07
N LEU A 580 9.54 -5.94 -7.08
CA LEU A 580 9.03 -6.81 -6.01
C LEU A 580 8.08 -6.07 -5.07
N GLN A 581 8.48 -4.88 -4.57
CA GLN A 581 7.74 -4.17 -3.50
C GLN A 581 6.38 -3.64 -3.96
N TRP A 582 6.25 -3.29 -5.24
CA TRP A 582 5.01 -2.74 -5.79
C TRP A 582 4.13 -3.80 -6.47
N SER A 583 4.41 -5.08 -6.23
CA SER A 583 3.63 -6.22 -6.74
C SER A 583 2.99 -7.01 -5.60
N PHE A 584 1.91 -7.74 -5.90
CA PHE A 584 1.48 -8.86 -5.09
C PHE A 584 2.41 -10.03 -5.36
N VAL A 585 3.13 -10.46 -4.35
CA VAL A 585 4.20 -11.45 -4.50
C VAL A 585 3.69 -12.84 -4.13
N ARG A 586 4.14 -13.87 -4.85
CA ARG A 586 3.94 -15.27 -4.47
C ARG A 586 4.44 -15.52 -3.05
N ASP A 587 3.81 -16.43 -2.33
CA ASP A 587 4.04 -16.71 -0.91
C ASP A 587 4.66 -18.09 -0.63
N ASP A 588 4.96 -18.85 -1.69
CA ASP A 588 5.63 -20.15 -1.63
C ASP A 588 7.17 -20.07 -1.63
N LEU A 589 7.71 -18.88 -1.95
CA LEU A 589 9.15 -18.58 -1.91
C LEU A 589 9.43 -17.34 -1.04
N PRO A 590 10.61 -17.28 -0.39
CA PRO A 590 11.06 -16.05 0.27
C PRO A 590 11.15 -14.88 -0.72
N ARG A 591 10.76 -13.69 -0.27
CA ARG A 591 10.83 -12.46 -1.10
C ARG A 591 12.22 -12.21 -1.69
N SER A 592 13.29 -12.54 -0.95
CA SER A 592 14.68 -12.45 -1.41
C SER A 592 14.96 -13.32 -2.63
N GLU A 593 14.35 -14.53 -2.70
CA GLU A 593 14.50 -15.44 -3.84
C GLU A 593 13.76 -14.92 -5.07
N VAL A 594 12.53 -14.43 -4.89
CA VAL A 594 11.76 -13.81 -5.98
C VAL A 594 12.48 -12.57 -6.51
N CYS A 595 13.03 -11.72 -5.64
CA CYS A 595 13.81 -10.55 -6.02
C CYS A 595 15.06 -10.92 -6.83
N ARG A 596 15.72 -12.03 -6.46
CA ARG A 596 16.89 -12.54 -7.19
C ARG A 596 16.54 -13.05 -8.59
N GLN A 597 15.37 -13.66 -8.78
CA GLN A 597 14.87 -14.03 -10.11
C GLN A 597 14.64 -12.77 -10.98
N ILE A 598 13.98 -11.75 -10.44
CA ILE A 598 13.78 -10.47 -11.14
C ILE A 598 15.14 -9.83 -11.48
N ALA A 599 16.11 -9.86 -10.56
CA ALA A 599 17.45 -9.34 -10.79
C ALA A 599 18.17 -10.04 -11.95
N LEU A 600 18.02 -11.35 -12.09
CA LEU A 600 18.59 -12.10 -13.23
C LEU A 600 17.92 -11.73 -14.56
N ALA A 601 16.61 -11.52 -14.57
CA ALA A 601 15.88 -11.07 -15.75
C ALA A 601 16.33 -9.67 -16.19
N LEU A 602 16.49 -8.75 -15.24
CA LEU A 602 16.99 -7.40 -15.50
C LEU A 602 18.47 -7.36 -15.88
N ARG A 603 19.28 -8.28 -15.35
CA ARG A 603 20.68 -8.44 -15.77
C ARG A 603 20.80 -8.68 -17.27
N ASP A 604 19.93 -9.50 -17.85
CA ASP A 604 19.91 -9.76 -19.28
C ASP A 604 19.59 -8.49 -20.08
N GLU A 605 18.64 -7.70 -19.60
CA GLU A 605 18.29 -6.41 -20.22
C GLU A 605 19.46 -5.43 -20.18
N VAL A 606 20.13 -5.32 -19.03
CA VAL A 606 21.31 -4.46 -18.84
C VAL A 606 22.45 -4.87 -19.81
N MET A 607 22.69 -6.17 -19.98
CA MET A 607 23.71 -6.67 -20.89
C MET A 607 23.34 -6.44 -22.37
N ASP A 608 22.06 -6.58 -22.73
CA ASP A 608 21.60 -6.34 -24.09
C ASP A 608 21.59 -4.85 -24.45
N LEU A 609 21.30 -3.95 -23.51
CA LEU A 609 21.48 -2.51 -23.68
C LEU A 609 22.94 -2.16 -23.97
N GLU A 610 23.87 -2.69 -23.19
CA GLU A 610 25.31 -2.50 -23.46
C GLU A 610 25.72 -3.00 -24.84
N LYS A 611 25.24 -4.18 -25.25
CA LYS A 611 25.47 -4.80 -26.56
C LYS A 611 24.93 -3.94 -27.71
N ALA A 612 23.78 -3.27 -27.49
CA ALA A 612 23.19 -2.30 -28.41
C ALA A 612 23.92 -0.95 -28.45
N GLY A 613 24.99 -0.77 -27.67
CA GLY A 613 25.81 0.45 -27.67
C GLY A 613 25.47 1.46 -26.60
N ILE A 614 24.48 1.20 -25.75
CA ILE A 614 24.10 2.07 -24.64
C ILE A 614 25.16 1.96 -23.54
N ARG A 615 25.81 3.08 -23.20
CA ARG A 615 26.94 3.13 -22.28
C ARG A 615 26.64 3.73 -20.90
N ILE A 616 25.44 4.27 -20.74
CA ILE A 616 24.94 4.76 -19.47
C ILE A 616 23.59 4.08 -19.24
N ILE A 617 23.45 3.35 -18.14
CA ILE A 617 22.22 2.61 -17.82
C ILE A 617 21.82 2.96 -16.38
N GLN A 618 20.60 3.47 -16.23
CA GLN A 618 20.01 3.79 -14.93
C GLN A 618 19.03 2.69 -14.53
N ILE A 619 19.16 2.23 -13.29
CA ILE A 619 18.28 1.24 -12.67
C ILE A 619 17.66 1.90 -11.44
N ASP A 620 16.37 2.20 -11.51
CA ASP A 620 15.67 2.98 -10.50
C ASP A 620 15.12 2.10 -9.38
N GLU A 621 15.47 2.45 -8.14
CA GLU A 621 15.04 1.75 -6.92
C GLU A 621 14.33 2.68 -5.94
N PRO A 622 13.23 3.36 -6.33
CA PRO A 622 12.50 4.24 -5.43
C PRO A 622 11.93 3.51 -4.21
N ALA A 623 11.63 2.22 -4.33
CA ALA A 623 11.09 1.41 -3.24
C ALA A 623 12.17 0.77 -2.33
N PHE A 624 13.46 1.04 -2.55
CA PHE A 624 14.52 0.41 -1.77
C PHE A 624 14.42 0.77 -0.28
N ARG A 625 14.32 2.07 0.04
CA ARG A 625 14.11 2.55 1.40
C ARG A 625 12.75 2.17 1.96
N GLU A 626 11.72 2.22 1.12
CA GLU A 626 10.35 1.88 1.52
C GLU A 626 10.17 0.42 1.92
N GLY A 627 11.01 -0.46 1.38
CA GLY A 627 11.00 -1.89 1.69
C GLY A 627 11.65 -2.27 3.01
N LEU A 628 12.23 -1.31 3.77
CA LEU A 628 12.78 -1.59 5.09
C LEU A 628 11.73 -2.21 6.01
N PRO A 629 12.06 -3.32 6.68
CA PRO A 629 11.19 -3.91 7.68
C PRO A 629 10.82 -2.94 8.80
N LEU A 630 9.67 -3.14 9.42
CA LEU A 630 9.17 -2.27 10.50
C LEU A 630 10.06 -2.31 11.75
N ARG A 631 10.74 -3.44 12.00
CA ARG A 631 11.69 -3.60 13.11
C ARG A 631 13.13 -3.41 12.64
N ARG A 632 13.90 -2.61 13.36
CA ARG A 632 15.32 -2.35 13.03
C ARG A 632 16.20 -3.59 13.05
N LYS A 633 15.87 -4.57 13.91
CA LYS A 633 16.61 -5.84 13.98
C LYS A 633 16.62 -6.59 12.64
N ASP A 634 15.62 -6.39 11.79
CA ASP A 634 15.45 -7.08 10.51
C ASP A 634 16.07 -6.29 9.33
N TRP A 635 16.56 -5.06 9.57
CA TRP A 635 17.10 -4.19 8.52
C TRP A 635 18.36 -4.73 7.87
N ALA A 636 19.26 -5.30 8.67
CA ALA A 636 20.53 -5.80 8.15
C ALA A 636 20.34 -6.93 7.13
N GLU A 637 19.43 -7.85 7.40
CA GLU A 637 19.08 -8.94 6.48
C GLU A 637 18.44 -8.41 5.20
N TYR A 638 17.46 -7.50 5.33
CA TYR A 638 16.83 -6.85 4.18
C TYR A 638 17.85 -6.14 3.29
N LEU A 639 18.66 -5.26 3.88
CA LEU A 639 19.66 -4.47 3.15
C LEU A 639 20.68 -5.37 2.44
N LEU A 640 21.02 -6.50 3.06
CA LEU A 640 21.94 -7.48 2.48
C LEU A 640 21.37 -8.09 1.20
N TRP A 641 20.16 -8.65 1.24
CA TRP A 641 19.61 -9.30 0.04
C TRP A 641 19.15 -8.28 -1.02
N ALA A 642 18.62 -7.14 -0.62
CA ALA A 642 18.18 -6.09 -1.55
C ALA A 642 19.36 -5.49 -2.33
N SER A 643 20.46 -5.15 -1.62
CA SER A 643 21.67 -4.66 -2.29
C SER A 643 22.33 -5.70 -3.18
N ARG A 644 22.31 -6.99 -2.78
CA ARG A 644 22.80 -8.09 -3.62
C ARG A 644 21.96 -8.27 -4.89
N ALA A 645 20.64 -8.14 -4.80
CA ALA A 645 19.75 -8.20 -5.97
C ALA A 645 20.04 -7.05 -6.94
N PHE A 646 20.18 -5.81 -6.45
CA PHE A 646 20.59 -4.67 -7.27
C PHE A 646 21.94 -4.89 -7.96
N ARG A 647 22.94 -5.37 -7.21
CA ARG A 647 24.25 -5.67 -7.77
C ARG A 647 24.18 -6.77 -8.83
N LEU A 648 23.43 -7.84 -8.59
CA LEU A 648 23.25 -8.92 -9.54
C LEU A 648 22.68 -8.41 -10.86
N ALA A 649 21.70 -7.51 -10.83
CA ALA A 649 21.13 -6.88 -12.02
C ALA A 649 22.16 -5.99 -12.76
N SER A 650 22.99 -5.25 -12.02
CA SER A 650 23.79 -4.14 -12.57
C SER A 650 25.22 -4.47 -12.96
N THR A 651 25.78 -5.61 -12.54
CA THR A 651 27.22 -5.91 -12.67
C THR A 651 27.60 -6.74 -13.89
N GLY A 652 26.65 -7.07 -14.77
CA GLY A 652 26.89 -7.89 -15.97
C GLY A 652 27.60 -7.18 -17.12
N VAL A 653 27.91 -5.90 -17.00
CA VAL A 653 28.47 -5.05 -18.06
C VAL A 653 29.97 -4.80 -17.87
N GLN A 654 30.63 -4.35 -18.96
CA GLN A 654 32.05 -3.96 -18.97
C GLN A 654 32.31 -2.75 -18.08
N ASP A 655 33.56 -2.60 -17.60
CA ASP A 655 33.92 -1.57 -16.64
C ASP A 655 33.82 -0.13 -17.19
N ASP A 656 33.83 0.04 -18.49
CA ASP A 656 33.64 1.33 -19.18
C ASP A 656 32.15 1.72 -19.36
N THR A 657 31.21 0.83 -19.05
CA THR A 657 29.78 1.14 -19.01
C THR A 657 29.41 1.68 -17.62
N GLN A 658 28.75 2.83 -17.58
CA GLN A 658 28.34 3.51 -16.36
C GLN A 658 26.95 3.06 -15.92
N ILE A 659 26.81 2.72 -14.64
CA ILE A 659 25.54 2.40 -14.02
C ILE A 659 25.14 3.54 -13.11
N HIS A 660 23.94 4.07 -13.34
CA HIS A 660 23.25 5.02 -12.47
C HIS A 660 22.17 4.32 -11.65
N THR A 661 21.73 4.96 -10.59
CA THR A 661 20.53 4.60 -9.83
C THR A 661 19.82 5.86 -9.37
N HIS A 662 18.49 5.76 -9.21
CA HIS A 662 17.67 6.76 -8.54
C HIS A 662 17.02 6.11 -7.33
N MET A 663 17.15 6.75 -6.19
CA MET A 663 16.48 6.40 -4.93
C MET A 663 15.75 7.63 -4.39
N CYS A 664 14.41 7.52 -4.04
CA CYS A 664 13.61 8.58 -3.43
C CYS A 664 13.71 8.61 -1.90
#